data_6a111ea4f1c3f387e94482e32e774999
#
_entry.id   6a111ea4f1c3f387e94482e32e774999
#
_cell.length_a   1.000
_cell.length_b   1.000
_cell.length_c   1.000
_cell.angle_alpha   90.00
_cell.angle_beta   90.00
_cell.angle_gamma   90.00
#
_symmetry.space_group_name_H-M   'P 1'
#
loop_
_entity.id
_entity.type
_entity.pdbx_description
1 polymer ?
#
loop_
_entity_poly.entity_id
_entity_poly.type
_entity_poly.pdbx_seq_one_letter_code
_entity_poly.pdbx_strand_id
1 'polypeptide(L)'
;MLATSAAEPLALLRQYWGHQQFRPGQQEIMEAVLAGHDALALLPTGGGKSVCFQVPALARPGICVVVSPLIALMRDQVENLRKRGLKAEAVYAGMSHQEIDQALDNCVYSKEIKFLYVSPERLLTDLFRARVARMNVGLLAIDEAHCLSQWGYDFRPPYLRIAELRALLPATVPCIALTATATGQVRQDIVEKLNFRPGYGIFTQSFARPKLSYSVLHTEDKFRRLLEVLRGVGPGKTGIVYARTRRQAEDTAAWLVQQKLPAAAYHAGLPPEQRTRVQQAWLADKIRIIVATNAFGMGIDKPDVRVVAHLDAPATLEAYYQEAGRAGRDGLYAFAVLLSGPADADSLRRQATLAHPPADVVRRVYQALANYSRTAVGGGELVAFDFDLGLFAETYRLKAVDTHHALKALEQQGFVQVTEAVNQPARVQLISNQQDLYQFQVANAQHDLLIKALLRLYGGELFVAFQPISEGALSRHLRQSTTDVVRQLRYLHSAGVLHYQPKRELPQALFTTPRYDAPQLPLDERRLQAARQLTEQQTAAVIEYAASTSRCRQQLLLNYFAEPDALACGVCDVCLAHKKARQAPPDTARLQAGLLELLRATPLLPRQVVARYPTAEAPTIASALRTLVELGQLAYAADGRLSVGATKA
;
A
#
# COMPACT_ATOMS: atom_id res chain seq x y z
N MET A 1 -27.20 -38.57 5.58
CA MET A 1 -26.52 -37.45 4.92
C MET A 1 -27.39 -36.22 5.09
N LEU A 2 -27.17 -35.43 6.13
CA LEU A 2 -27.85 -34.15 6.31
C LEU A 2 -27.10 -33.12 5.42
N ALA A 3 -27.76 -32.71 4.35
CA ALA A 3 -27.34 -31.57 3.56
C ALA A 3 -27.32 -30.33 4.51
N THR A 4 -26.13 -29.90 4.92
CA THR A 4 -25.95 -28.62 5.56
C THR A 4 -26.41 -27.58 4.55
N SER A 5 -27.57 -26.98 4.78
CA SER A 5 -28.08 -25.81 4.04
C SER A 5 -26.95 -24.78 3.98
N ALA A 6 -26.46 -24.48 2.78
CA ALA A 6 -25.50 -23.43 2.58
C ALA A 6 -26.13 -22.13 3.12
N ALA A 7 -25.52 -21.55 4.14
CA ALA A 7 -26.04 -20.32 4.73
C ALA A 7 -26.11 -19.23 3.63
N GLU A 8 -27.24 -18.55 3.57
CA GLU A 8 -27.47 -17.54 2.55
C GLU A 8 -26.41 -16.41 2.67
N PRO A 9 -25.69 -16.05 1.59
CA PRO A 9 -24.58 -15.07 1.64
C PRO A 9 -24.97 -13.74 2.29
N LEU A 10 -26.21 -13.29 2.07
CA LEU A 10 -26.70 -12.04 2.65
C LEU A 10 -26.89 -12.16 4.17
N ALA A 11 -27.31 -13.31 4.67
CA ALA A 11 -27.42 -13.57 6.11
C ALA A 11 -26.03 -13.54 6.78
N LEU A 12 -25.02 -14.13 6.15
CA LEU A 12 -23.63 -14.08 6.62
C LEU A 12 -23.07 -12.64 6.62
N LEU A 13 -23.37 -11.87 5.56
CA LEU A 13 -22.97 -10.46 5.50
C LEU A 13 -23.56 -9.65 6.66
N ARG A 14 -24.84 -9.85 6.94
CA ARG A 14 -25.53 -9.19 8.08
C ARG A 14 -24.95 -9.60 9.42
N GLN A 15 -24.72 -10.89 9.61
CA GLN A 15 -24.25 -11.47 10.87
C GLN A 15 -22.84 -10.98 11.24
N TYR A 16 -21.89 -11.02 10.30
CA TYR A 16 -20.47 -10.80 10.58
C TYR A 16 -19.98 -9.37 10.25
N TRP A 17 -20.62 -8.68 9.29
CA TRP A 17 -20.23 -7.33 8.87
C TRP A 17 -21.26 -6.26 9.20
N GLY A 18 -22.49 -6.62 9.59
CA GLY A 18 -23.56 -5.68 9.91
C GLY A 18 -24.16 -4.94 8.71
N HIS A 19 -23.77 -5.31 7.47
CA HIS A 19 -24.27 -4.68 6.26
C HIS A 19 -25.59 -5.31 5.82
N GLN A 20 -26.58 -4.49 5.46
CA GLN A 20 -27.93 -4.93 5.09
C GLN A 20 -28.03 -5.43 3.65
N GLN A 21 -27.10 -4.99 2.78
CA GLN A 21 -27.07 -5.31 1.35
C GLN A 21 -25.65 -5.34 0.82
N PHE A 22 -25.44 -6.05 -0.27
CA PHE A 22 -24.19 -6.03 -1.00
C PHE A 22 -24.04 -4.70 -1.75
N ARG A 23 -22.79 -4.30 -1.95
CA ARG A 23 -22.47 -3.21 -2.88
C ARG A 23 -22.66 -3.69 -4.32
N PRO A 24 -22.89 -2.78 -5.29
CA PRO A 24 -22.98 -3.17 -6.70
C PRO A 24 -21.80 -4.06 -7.12
N GLY A 25 -22.06 -5.09 -7.91
CA GLY A 25 -21.06 -6.03 -8.42
C GLY A 25 -20.55 -7.09 -7.42
N GLN A 26 -20.80 -6.94 -6.11
CA GLN A 26 -20.34 -7.93 -5.13
C GLN A 26 -21.16 -9.23 -5.19
N GLN A 27 -22.45 -9.12 -5.44
CA GLN A 27 -23.35 -10.26 -5.47
C GLN A 27 -23.01 -11.20 -6.64
N GLU A 28 -22.83 -10.65 -7.84
CA GLU A 28 -22.50 -11.38 -9.06
C GLU A 28 -21.15 -12.12 -8.92
N ILE A 29 -20.15 -11.47 -8.29
CA ILE A 29 -18.86 -12.09 -7.98
C ILE A 29 -19.05 -13.30 -7.06
N MET A 30 -19.84 -13.14 -5.99
CA MET A 30 -20.06 -14.21 -5.02
C MET A 30 -20.86 -15.37 -5.62
N GLU A 31 -21.87 -15.09 -6.43
CA GLU A 31 -22.66 -16.09 -7.12
C GLU A 31 -21.79 -16.94 -8.06
N ALA A 32 -20.87 -16.31 -8.82
CA ALA A 32 -19.93 -17.02 -9.67
C ALA A 32 -19.00 -17.94 -8.86
N VAL A 33 -18.44 -17.45 -7.74
CA VAL A 33 -17.56 -18.23 -6.86
C VAL A 33 -18.33 -19.38 -6.20
N LEU A 34 -19.57 -19.14 -5.77
CA LEU A 34 -20.41 -20.19 -5.15
C LEU A 34 -20.81 -21.25 -6.17
N ALA A 35 -21.05 -20.88 -7.42
CA ALA A 35 -21.26 -21.81 -8.53
C ALA A 35 -20.01 -22.63 -8.91
N GLY A 36 -18.85 -22.30 -8.32
CA GLY A 36 -17.59 -23.00 -8.58
C GLY A 36 -16.77 -22.43 -9.74
N HIS A 37 -17.15 -21.27 -10.29
CA HIS A 37 -16.40 -20.61 -11.35
C HIS A 37 -15.24 -19.79 -10.80
N ASP A 38 -14.19 -19.65 -11.59
CA ASP A 38 -13.11 -18.71 -11.31
C ASP A 38 -13.57 -17.27 -11.58
N ALA A 39 -13.08 -16.33 -10.81
CA ALA A 39 -13.52 -14.95 -10.92
C ALA A 39 -12.34 -13.96 -10.83
N LEU A 40 -12.29 -12.98 -11.73
CA LEU A 40 -11.45 -11.80 -11.62
C LEU A 40 -12.32 -10.61 -11.20
N ALA A 41 -12.09 -10.09 -10.01
CA ALA A 41 -12.84 -8.97 -9.45
C ALA A 41 -11.99 -7.68 -9.49
N LEU A 42 -12.39 -6.75 -10.35
CA LEU A 42 -11.80 -5.43 -10.51
C LEU A 42 -12.68 -4.42 -9.78
N LEU A 43 -12.34 -4.12 -8.53
CA LEU A 43 -13.14 -3.26 -7.68
C LEU A 43 -12.30 -2.07 -7.21
N PRO A 44 -12.84 -0.84 -7.26
CA PRO A 44 -12.11 0.34 -6.83
C PRO A 44 -11.70 0.26 -5.36
N THR A 45 -10.75 1.10 -4.96
CA THR A 45 -10.36 1.23 -3.56
C THR A 45 -11.58 1.61 -2.71
N GLY A 46 -11.80 0.85 -1.62
CA GLY A 46 -13.01 1.00 -0.79
C GLY A 46 -14.24 0.26 -1.34
N GLY A 47 -14.16 -0.45 -2.46
CA GLY A 47 -15.25 -1.24 -3.04
C GLY A 47 -15.64 -2.50 -2.25
N GLY A 48 -14.95 -2.81 -1.15
CA GLY A 48 -15.25 -3.98 -0.31
C GLY A 48 -14.72 -5.29 -0.89
N LYS A 49 -13.54 -5.28 -1.49
CA LYS A 49 -12.88 -6.47 -2.10
C LYS A 49 -12.86 -7.68 -1.17
N SER A 50 -12.49 -7.50 0.09
CA SER A 50 -12.37 -8.63 1.04
C SER A 50 -13.70 -9.36 1.26
N VAL A 51 -14.83 -8.68 1.24
CA VAL A 51 -16.16 -9.28 1.38
C VAL A 51 -16.45 -10.27 0.23
N CYS A 52 -15.95 -9.98 -0.99
CA CYS A 52 -16.18 -10.82 -2.17
C CYS A 52 -15.59 -12.23 -2.07
N PHE A 53 -14.59 -12.46 -1.20
CA PHE A 53 -14.10 -13.81 -0.93
C PHE A 53 -14.41 -14.29 0.48
N GLN A 54 -14.52 -13.39 1.47
CA GLN A 54 -14.77 -13.78 2.85
C GLN A 54 -16.19 -14.35 3.04
N VAL A 55 -17.20 -13.74 2.44
CA VAL A 55 -18.59 -14.24 2.55
C VAL A 55 -18.76 -15.59 1.83
N PRO A 56 -18.36 -15.78 0.56
CA PRO A 56 -18.48 -17.07 -0.07
C PRO A 56 -17.61 -18.17 0.59
N ALA A 57 -16.46 -17.81 1.20
CA ALA A 57 -15.68 -18.75 1.99
C ALA A 57 -16.44 -19.30 3.20
N LEU A 58 -17.26 -18.48 3.86
CA LEU A 58 -18.11 -18.92 4.96
C LEU A 58 -19.28 -19.80 4.49
N ALA A 59 -19.83 -19.52 3.32
CA ALA A 59 -20.93 -20.29 2.73
C ALA A 59 -20.47 -21.65 2.13
N ARG A 60 -19.17 -21.79 1.82
CA ARG A 60 -18.59 -23.04 1.28
C ARG A 60 -17.97 -23.90 2.38
N PRO A 61 -17.96 -25.23 2.20
CA PRO A 61 -17.18 -26.11 3.09
C PRO A 61 -15.67 -25.88 2.89
N GLY A 62 -14.90 -26.14 3.95
CA GLY A 62 -13.44 -26.06 3.91
C GLY A 62 -12.87 -24.68 4.23
N ILE A 63 -11.57 -24.54 4.00
CA ILE A 63 -10.76 -23.37 4.32
C ILE A 63 -10.60 -22.51 3.06
N CYS A 64 -10.65 -21.20 3.23
CA CYS A 64 -10.21 -20.26 2.23
C CYS A 64 -8.70 -19.98 2.41
N VAL A 65 -7.91 -20.35 1.42
CA VAL A 65 -6.48 -19.96 1.36
C VAL A 65 -6.41 -18.61 0.67
N VAL A 66 -5.87 -17.61 1.38
CA VAL A 66 -5.76 -16.22 0.89
C VAL A 66 -4.30 -15.90 0.68
N VAL A 67 -3.90 -15.66 -0.56
CA VAL A 67 -2.54 -15.21 -0.89
C VAL A 67 -2.54 -13.67 -0.89
N SER A 68 -1.67 -13.08 -0.07
CA SER A 68 -1.56 -11.62 0.06
C SER A 68 -0.09 -11.18 0.14
N PRO A 69 0.29 -10.02 -0.46
CA PRO A 69 1.69 -9.63 -0.59
C PRO A 69 2.28 -8.97 0.66
N LEU A 70 1.43 -8.54 1.59
CA LEU A 70 1.83 -7.68 2.71
C LEU A 70 1.50 -8.32 4.06
N ILE A 71 2.55 -8.55 4.84
CA ILE A 71 2.45 -9.15 6.18
C ILE A 71 1.56 -8.29 7.10
N ALA A 72 1.72 -6.96 7.08
CA ALA A 72 0.91 -6.06 7.89
C ALA A 72 -0.59 -6.19 7.57
N LEU A 73 -0.94 -6.21 6.28
CA LEU A 73 -2.33 -6.38 5.83
C LEU A 73 -2.89 -7.75 6.23
N MET A 74 -2.10 -8.82 6.09
CA MET A 74 -2.50 -10.18 6.50
C MET A 74 -2.84 -10.21 8.00
N ARG A 75 -1.99 -9.62 8.84
CA ARG A 75 -2.22 -9.55 10.29
C ARG A 75 -3.48 -8.77 10.64
N ASP A 76 -3.67 -7.61 10.03
CA ASP A 76 -4.86 -6.78 10.23
C ASP A 76 -6.14 -7.51 9.79
N GLN A 77 -6.11 -8.23 8.66
CA GLN A 77 -7.23 -9.03 8.19
C GLN A 77 -7.56 -10.19 9.15
N VAL A 78 -6.54 -10.92 9.59
CA VAL A 78 -6.70 -12.02 10.56
C VAL A 78 -7.26 -11.50 11.89
N GLU A 79 -6.72 -10.40 12.41
CA GLU A 79 -7.21 -9.78 13.64
C GLU A 79 -8.66 -9.30 13.51
N ASN A 80 -9.01 -8.69 12.38
CA ASN A 80 -10.37 -8.25 12.10
C ASN A 80 -11.36 -9.42 11.99
N LEU A 81 -10.96 -10.55 11.41
CA LEU A 81 -11.77 -11.77 11.37
C LEU A 81 -11.96 -12.35 12.76
N ARG A 82 -10.89 -12.43 13.55
CA ARG A 82 -10.94 -12.92 14.94
C ARG A 82 -11.84 -12.04 15.83
N LYS A 83 -11.80 -10.72 15.69
CA LYS A 83 -12.72 -9.79 16.37
C LYS A 83 -14.20 -10.03 16.02
N ARG A 84 -14.49 -10.59 14.85
CA ARG A 84 -15.83 -11.01 14.42
C ARG A 84 -16.20 -12.43 14.85
N GLY A 85 -15.35 -13.12 15.64
CA GLY A 85 -15.57 -14.50 16.08
C GLY A 85 -15.21 -15.55 15.03
N LEU A 86 -14.54 -15.17 13.94
CA LEU A 86 -14.11 -16.07 12.87
C LEU A 86 -12.66 -16.52 13.11
N LYS A 87 -12.43 -17.83 13.11
CA LYS A 87 -11.07 -18.38 13.29
C LYS A 87 -10.26 -18.26 12.00
N ALA A 88 -9.11 -17.63 12.09
CA ALA A 88 -8.20 -17.38 10.98
C ALA A 88 -6.75 -17.52 11.44
N GLU A 89 -5.90 -18.04 10.55
CA GLU A 89 -4.45 -18.18 10.75
C GLU A 89 -3.69 -17.41 9.66
N ALA A 90 -2.40 -17.13 9.94
CA ALA A 90 -1.50 -16.51 8.96
C ALA A 90 -0.15 -17.18 8.98
N VAL A 91 0.46 -17.37 7.79
CA VAL A 91 1.81 -17.92 7.59
C VAL A 91 2.58 -16.99 6.65
N TYR A 92 3.68 -16.42 7.15
CA TYR A 92 4.46 -15.42 6.40
C TYR A 92 5.96 -15.49 6.72
N ALA A 93 6.76 -14.75 5.96
CA ALA A 93 8.20 -14.63 6.20
C ALA A 93 8.49 -14.00 7.57
N GLY A 94 9.47 -14.57 8.29
CA GLY A 94 9.85 -14.11 9.62
C GLY A 94 9.18 -14.85 10.79
N MET A 95 8.22 -15.74 10.52
CA MET A 95 7.75 -16.70 11.52
C MET A 95 8.79 -17.83 11.69
N SER A 96 8.91 -18.36 12.90
CA SER A 96 9.72 -19.54 13.18
C SER A 96 9.12 -20.81 12.55
N HIS A 97 9.94 -21.83 12.33
CA HIS A 97 9.46 -23.12 11.84
C HIS A 97 8.31 -23.68 12.68
N GLN A 98 8.44 -23.58 14.00
CA GLN A 98 7.43 -24.09 14.93
C GLN A 98 6.10 -23.35 14.83
N GLU A 99 6.13 -22.01 14.72
CA GLU A 99 4.90 -21.22 14.54
C GLU A 99 4.20 -21.56 13.22
N ILE A 100 4.98 -21.74 12.15
CA ILE A 100 4.46 -22.12 10.84
C ILE A 100 3.82 -23.50 10.91
N ASP A 101 4.51 -24.49 11.48
CA ASP A 101 4.03 -25.85 11.61
C ASP A 101 2.75 -25.91 12.45
N GLN A 102 2.72 -25.23 13.59
CA GLN A 102 1.53 -25.13 14.43
C GLN A 102 0.34 -24.48 13.71
N ALA A 103 0.56 -23.36 13.01
CA ALA A 103 -0.50 -22.69 12.26
C ALA A 103 -1.05 -23.57 11.13
N LEU A 104 -0.18 -24.28 10.42
CA LEU A 104 -0.56 -25.20 9.37
C LEU A 104 -1.26 -26.46 9.92
N ASP A 105 -0.78 -27.03 11.03
CA ASP A 105 -1.43 -28.15 11.72
C ASP A 105 -2.83 -27.77 12.21
N ASN A 106 -2.97 -26.58 12.78
CA ASN A 106 -4.29 -26.07 13.15
C ASN A 106 -5.24 -26.05 11.94
N CYS A 107 -4.75 -25.65 10.76
CA CYS A 107 -5.57 -25.66 9.53
C CYS A 107 -5.90 -27.07 9.01
N VAL A 108 -5.08 -28.08 9.28
CA VAL A 108 -5.33 -29.48 8.90
C VAL A 108 -6.35 -30.14 9.84
N TYR A 109 -6.20 -29.93 11.14
CA TYR A 109 -6.93 -30.71 12.14
C TYR A 109 -8.15 -29.98 12.72
N SER A 110 -8.18 -28.65 12.75
CA SER A 110 -9.32 -27.89 13.25
C SER A 110 -10.35 -27.61 12.17
N LYS A 111 -11.57 -28.07 12.37
CA LYS A 111 -12.72 -27.80 11.48
C LYS A 111 -13.25 -26.36 11.61
N GLU A 112 -12.80 -25.61 12.60
CA GLU A 112 -13.30 -24.26 12.89
C GLU A 112 -12.53 -23.16 12.16
N ILE A 113 -11.29 -23.44 11.70
CA ILE A 113 -10.50 -22.46 10.96
C ILE A 113 -11.08 -22.32 9.56
N LYS A 114 -11.45 -21.09 9.21
CA LYS A 114 -12.06 -20.74 7.93
C LYS A 114 -11.13 -20.00 6.98
N PHE A 115 -10.09 -19.36 7.48
CA PHE A 115 -9.18 -18.56 6.67
C PHE A 115 -7.72 -18.86 7.03
N LEU A 116 -6.92 -19.11 5.99
CA LEU A 116 -5.47 -19.19 6.07
C LEU A 116 -4.87 -18.12 5.15
N TYR A 117 -4.32 -17.07 5.73
CA TYR A 117 -3.54 -16.07 4.99
C TYR A 117 -2.11 -16.54 4.82
N VAL A 118 -1.59 -16.49 3.61
CA VAL A 118 -0.23 -16.96 3.32
C VAL A 118 0.50 -15.99 2.41
N SER A 119 1.76 -15.72 2.74
CA SER A 119 2.62 -14.94 1.86
C SER A 119 3.09 -15.80 0.67
N PRO A 120 3.24 -15.21 -0.53
CA PRO A 120 3.49 -15.99 -1.75
C PRO A 120 4.79 -16.80 -1.70
N GLU A 121 5.80 -16.37 -0.94
CA GLU A 121 7.08 -17.06 -0.78
C GLU A 121 6.94 -18.39 -0.02
N ARG A 122 5.90 -18.52 0.79
CA ARG A 122 5.64 -19.73 1.60
C ARG A 122 4.90 -20.83 0.86
N LEU A 123 4.28 -20.52 -0.28
CA LEU A 123 3.41 -21.43 -1.02
C LEU A 123 4.12 -22.73 -1.46
N LEU A 124 5.41 -22.67 -1.75
CA LEU A 124 6.16 -23.80 -2.27
C LEU A 124 7.18 -24.40 -1.29
N THR A 125 7.17 -23.98 -0.05
CA THR A 125 7.97 -24.67 0.97
C THR A 125 7.42 -26.10 1.14
N ASP A 126 8.31 -27.08 1.30
CA ASP A 126 7.94 -28.50 1.46
C ASP A 126 6.92 -28.68 2.58
N LEU A 127 7.10 -27.96 3.69
CA LEU A 127 6.18 -27.98 4.82
C LEU A 127 4.77 -27.53 4.41
N PHE A 128 4.65 -26.40 3.70
CA PHE A 128 3.35 -25.89 3.24
C PHE A 128 2.69 -26.86 2.25
N ARG A 129 3.45 -27.35 1.26
CA ARG A 129 2.94 -28.30 0.26
C ARG A 129 2.42 -29.58 0.90
N ALA A 130 3.17 -30.14 1.86
CA ALA A 130 2.75 -31.36 2.58
C ALA A 130 1.48 -31.13 3.40
N ARG A 131 1.31 -29.94 4.00
CA ARG A 131 0.13 -29.62 4.82
C ARG A 131 -1.08 -29.25 3.97
N VAL A 132 -0.93 -28.43 2.91
CA VAL A 132 -2.05 -28.02 2.06
C VAL A 132 -2.71 -29.21 1.35
N ALA A 133 -1.93 -30.22 0.96
CA ALA A 133 -2.45 -31.45 0.38
C ALA A 133 -3.41 -32.23 1.32
N ARG A 134 -3.33 -31.99 2.63
CA ARG A 134 -4.18 -32.60 3.67
C ARG A 134 -5.29 -31.67 4.14
N MET A 135 -5.30 -30.42 3.73
CA MET A 135 -6.34 -29.44 4.07
C MET A 135 -7.56 -29.62 3.18
N ASN A 136 -8.74 -29.45 3.74
CA ASN A 136 -9.96 -29.30 2.95
C ASN A 136 -10.07 -27.87 2.45
N VAL A 137 -9.42 -27.54 1.32
CA VAL A 137 -9.48 -26.20 0.72
C VAL A 137 -10.77 -26.03 -0.06
N GLY A 138 -11.58 -25.03 0.29
CA GLY A 138 -12.86 -24.73 -0.37
C GLY A 138 -12.80 -23.55 -1.33
N LEU A 139 -11.82 -22.66 -1.17
CA LEU A 139 -11.65 -21.46 -2.00
C LEU A 139 -10.18 -21.01 -2.00
N LEU A 140 -9.67 -20.60 -3.16
CA LEU A 140 -8.39 -19.91 -3.29
C LEU A 140 -8.64 -18.45 -3.62
N ALA A 141 -8.23 -17.53 -2.75
CA ALA A 141 -8.36 -16.09 -2.95
C ALA A 141 -6.98 -15.44 -3.15
N ILE A 142 -6.85 -14.62 -4.17
CA ILE A 142 -5.62 -13.91 -4.51
C ILE A 142 -5.88 -12.42 -4.33
N ASP A 143 -5.37 -11.87 -3.25
CA ASP A 143 -5.44 -10.43 -2.98
C ASP A 143 -4.32 -9.70 -3.71
N GLU A 144 -4.58 -8.44 -4.10
CA GLU A 144 -3.68 -7.61 -4.90
C GLU A 144 -3.10 -8.35 -6.12
N ALA A 145 -3.98 -9.00 -6.89
CA ALA A 145 -3.60 -9.88 -8.00
C ALA A 145 -2.77 -9.20 -9.10
N HIS A 146 -2.75 -7.85 -9.16
CA HIS A 146 -1.86 -7.12 -10.05
C HIS A 146 -0.36 -7.42 -9.82
N CYS A 147 0.01 -7.93 -8.62
CA CYS A 147 1.37 -8.38 -8.32
C CYS A 147 1.83 -9.57 -9.20
N LEU A 148 0.91 -10.26 -9.88
CA LEU A 148 1.20 -11.33 -10.83
C LEU A 148 1.80 -10.80 -12.15
N SER A 149 1.45 -9.60 -12.54
CA SER A 149 1.81 -9.05 -13.84
C SER A 149 3.09 -8.22 -13.77
N GLN A 150 4.01 -8.47 -14.71
CA GLN A 150 5.19 -7.62 -14.88
C GLN A 150 4.83 -6.19 -15.31
N TRP A 151 3.65 -6.00 -15.87
CA TRP A 151 3.08 -4.71 -16.26
C TRP A 151 2.33 -4.04 -15.11
N GLY A 152 2.20 -4.72 -13.96
CA GLY A 152 1.67 -4.15 -12.73
C GLY A 152 2.69 -3.25 -12.03
N TYR A 153 2.21 -2.29 -11.26
CA TYR A 153 3.09 -1.33 -10.57
C TYR A 153 3.87 -1.94 -9.36
N ASP A 154 3.47 -3.11 -8.86
CA ASP A 154 4.14 -3.84 -7.75
C ASP A 154 4.29 -5.33 -8.12
N PHE A 155 5.02 -5.61 -9.19
CA PHE A 155 5.27 -6.98 -9.62
C PHE A 155 6.10 -7.75 -8.59
N ARG A 156 5.62 -8.96 -8.24
CA ARG A 156 6.28 -9.86 -7.27
C ARG A 156 6.43 -11.27 -7.86
N PRO A 157 7.66 -11.70 -8.20
CA PRO A 157 7.90 -13.00 -8.81
C PRO A 157 7.29 -14.20 -8.06
N PRO A 158 7.27 -14.24 -6.71
CA PRO A 158 6.63 -15.34 -5.99
C PRO A 158 5.13 -15.51 -6.29
N TYR A 159 4.44 -14.46 -6.78
CA TYR A 159 3.05 -14.58 -7.23
C TYR A 159 2.87 -15.51 -8.43
N LEU A 160 3.88 -15.64 -9.29
CA LEU A 160 3.83 -16.57 -10.42
C LEU A 160 3.69 -18.03 -9.96
N ARG A 161 4.12 -18.32 -8.74
CA ARG A 161 4.05 -19.64 -8.14
C ARG A 161 2.67 -20.03 -7.63
N ILE A 162 1.71 -19.10 -7.62
CA ILE A 162 0.32 -19.39 -7.25
C ILE A 162 -0.31 -20.42 -8.18
N ALA A 163 0.07 -20.43 -9.46
CA ALA A 163 -0.39 -21.45 -10.41
C ALA A 163 0.05 -22.86 -10.02
N GLU A 164 1.26 -23.01 -9.44
CA GLU A 164 1.77 -24.29 -8.93
C GLU A 164 0.96 -24.75 -7.71
N LEU A 165 0.65 -23.83 -6.77
CA LEU A 165 -0.25 -24.13 -5.65
C LEU A 165 -1.61 -24.58 -6.17
N ARG A 166 -2.16 -23.88 -7.16
CA ARG A 166 -3.46 -24.20 -7.73
C ARG A 166 -3.49 -25.62 -8.33
N ALA A 167 -2.39 -26.05 -8.95
CA ALA A 167 -2.26 -27.41 -9.50
C ALA A 167 -2.26 -28.50 -8.41
N LEU A 168 -1.93 -28.17 -7.16
CA LEU A 168 -2.00 -29.10 -6.02
C LEU A 168 -3.40 -29.22 -5.43
N LEU A 169 -4.31 -28.27 -5.73
CA LEU A 169 -5.66 -28.27 -5.21
C LEU A 169 -6.61 -29.05 -6.11
N PRO A 170 -7.70 -29.61 -5.55
CA PRO A 170 -8.74 -30.23 -6.35
C PRO A 170 -9.28 -29.28 -7.44
N ALA A 171 -9.55 -29.80 -8.63
CA ALA A 171 -10.08 -29.01 -9.75
C ALA A 171 -11.44 -28.35 -9.46
N THR A 172 -12.14 -28.77 -8.42
CA THR A 172 -13.42 -28.19 -7.96
C THR A 172 -13.25 -26.93 -7.11
N VAL A 173 -12.02 -26.61 -6.66
CA VAL A 173 -11.74 -25.40 -5.88
C VAL A 173 -11.72 -24.19 -6.81
N PRO A 174 -12.64 -23.22 -6.65
CA PRO A 174 -12.60 -21.99 -7.44
C PRO A 174 -11.48 -21.06 -6.99
N CYS A 175 -11.02 -20.23 -7.92
CA CYS A 175 -10.04 -19.18 -7.66
C CYS A 175 -10.68 -17.81 -7.86
N ILE A 176 -10.57 -16.94 -6.86
CA ILE A 176 -10.95 -15.53 -7.00
C ILE A 176 -9.70 -14.65 -6.92
N ALA A 177 -9.46 -13.86 -7.95
CA ALA A 177 -8.41 -12.85 -8.00
C ALA A 177 -9.02 -11.46 -7.82
N LEU A 178 -8.44 -10.64 -6.95
CA LEU A 178 -8.96 -9.31 -6.62
C LEU A 178 -7.86 -8.26 -6.77
N THR A 179 -8.21 -7.15 -7.38
CA THR A 179 -7.34 -5.98 -7.44
C THR A 179 -8.15 -4.69 -7.57
N ALA A 180 -7.54 -3.55 -7.15
CA ALA A 180 -8.13 -2.23 -7.33
C ALA A 180 -7.64 -1.54 -8.61
N THR A 181 -6.60 -2.04 -9.24
CA THR A 181 -5.93 -1.37 -10.37
C THR A 181 -5.44 -2.43 -11.34
N ALA A 182 -5.99 -2.45 -12.54
CA ALA A 182 -5.51 -3.33 -13.59
C ALA A 182 -5.80 -2.72 -14.97
N THR A 183 -4.73 -2.48 -15.73
CA THR A 183 -4.82 -2.17 -17.15
C THR A 183 -5.30 -3.39 -17.95
N GLY A 184 -5.64 -3.24 -19.23
CA GLY A 184 -6.05 -4.36 -20.08
C GLY A 184 -5.02 -5.51 -20.09
N GLN A 185 -3.74 -5.17 -20.21
CA GLN A 185 -2.64 -6.14 -20.20
C GLN A 185 -2.52 -6.88 -18.86
N VAL A 186 -2.67 -6.17 -17.75
CA VAL A 186 -2.63 -6.77 -16.40
C VAL A 186 -3.79 -7.74 -16.19
N ARG A 187 -4.99 -7.42 -16.71
CA ARG A 187 -6.17 -8.32 -16.65
C ARG A 187 -5.90 -9.64 -17.37
N GLN A 188 -5.36 -9.55 -18.58
CA GLN A 188 -5.02 -10.73 -19.39
C GLN A 188 -3.95 -11.58 -18.69
N ASP A 189 -2.87 -10.96 -18.20
CA ASP A 189 -1.81 -11.63 -17.46
C ASP A 189 -2.35 -12.40 -16.24
N ILE A 190 -3.28 -11.81 -15.47
CA ILE A 190 -3.85 -12.46 -14.29
C ILE A 190 -4.59 -13.75 -14.70
N VAL A 191 -5.45 -13.66 -15.72
CA VAL A 191 -6.23 -14.81 -16.20
C VAL A 191 -5.32 -15.92 -16.71
N GLU A 192 -4.34 -15.59 -17.54
CA GLU A 192 -3.41 -16.54 -18.15
C GLU A 192 -2.51 -17.20 -17.09
N LYS A 193 -1.85 -16.39 -16.25
CA LYS A 193 -0.87 -16.87 -15.28
C LYS A 193 -1.48 -17.63 -14.11
N LEU A 194 -2.75 -17.38 -13.77
CA LEU A 194 -3.50 -18.17 -12.79
C LEU A 194 -4.19 -19.39 -13.41
N ASN A 195 -4.05 -19.62 -14.72
CA ASN A 195 -4.70 -20.71 -15.43
C ASN A 195 -6.20 -20.78 -15.11
N PHE A 196 -6.94 -19.69 -15.31
CA PHE A 196 -8.37 -19.66 -15.08
C PHE A 196 -9.08 -20.69 -15.95
N ARG A 197 -10.02 -21.44 -15.36
CA ARG A 197 -10.77 -22.47 -16.05
C ARG A 197 -11.79 -21.87 -17.01
N PRO A 198 -12.12 -22.54 -18.13
CA PRO A 198 -13.19 -22.09 -19.01
C PRO A 198 -14.49 -21.81 -18.25
N GLY A 199 -15.17 -20.71 -18.61
CA GLY A 199 -16.36 -20.25 -17.91
C GLY A 199 -16.08 -19.30 -16.73
N TYR A 200 -14.84 -18.82 -16.58
CA TYR A 200 -14.51 -17.78 -15.60
C TYR A 200 -15.25 -16.45 -15.87
N GLY A 201 -15.50 -15.70 -14.81
CA GLY A 201 -16.09 -14.37 -14.90
C GLY A 201 -15.06 -13.26 -14.68
N ILE A 202 -15.16 -12.18 -15.47
CA ILE A 202 -14.45 -10.92 -15.21
C ILE A 202 -15.48 -9.89 -14.78
N PHE A 203 -15.39 -9.44 -13.54
CA PHE A 203 -16.31 -8.48 -12.93
C PHE A 203 -15.58 -7.16 -12.75
N THR A 204 -16.01 -6.16 -13.49
CA THR A 204 -15.41 -4.83 -13.45
C THR A 204 -16.42 -3.82 -12.94
N GLN A 205 -16.11 -3.14 -11.84
CA GLN A 205 -16.77 -1.89 -11.50
C GLN A 205 -15.99 -0.74 -12.11
N SER A 206 -16.73 0.28 -12.56
CA SER A 206 -16.08 1.50 -13.03
C SER A 206 -15.18 2.09 -11.95
N PHE A 207 -13.99 2.51 -12.34
CA PHE A 207 -13.07 3.27 -11.49
C PHE A 207 -13.50 4.72 -11.29
N ALA A 208 -14.63 5.13 -11.87
CA ALA A 208 -15.18 6.46 -11.69
C ALA A 208 -15.55 6.75 -10.23
N ARG A 209 -15.17 7.93 -9.76
CA ARG A 209 -15.46 8.43 -8.41
C ARG A 209 -16.24 9.76 -8.54
N PRO A 210 -17.56 9.71 -8.74
CA PRO A 210 -18.36 10.90 -9.10
C PRO A 210 -18.31 12.03 -8.06
N LYS A 211 -18.06 11.70 -6.81
CA LYS A 211 -17.99 12.66 -5.70
C LYS A 211 -16.55 12.96 -5.24
N LEU A 212 -15.54 12.48 -5.97
CA LEU A 212 -14.15 12.82 -5.74
C LEU A 212 -13.66 13.80 -6.79
N SER A 213 -13.43 15.05 -6.37
CA SER A 213 -12.90 16.09 -7.24
C SER A 213 -11.39 15.97 -7.34
N TYR A 214 -10.90 15.62 -8.51
CA TYR A 214 -9.46 15.64 -8.82
C TYR A 214 -9.05 17.04 -9.29
N SER A 215 -7.96 17.55 -8.77
CA SER A 215 -7.44 18.87 -9.14
C SER A 215 -5.92 18.86 -9.19
N VAL A 216 -5.34 19.51 -10.19
CA VAL A 216 -3.92 19.79 -10.27
C VAL A 216 -3.73 21.29 -10.12
N LEU A 217 -3.00 21.71 -9.08
CA LEU A 217 -2.75 23.09 -8.78
C LEU A 217 -1.29 23.42 -9.07
N HIS A 218 -1.04 24.17 -10.15
CA HIS A 218 0.29 24.64 -10.51
C HIS A 218 0.70 25.77 -9.58
N THR A 219 1.86 25.66 -8.95
CA THR A 219 2.35 26.64 -7.97
C THR A 219 3.87 26.54 -7.78
N GLU A 220 4.50 27.67 -7.52
CA GLU A 220 5.88 27.74 -7.07
C GLU A 220 5.98 27.54 -5.55
N ASP A 221 4.97 27.98 -4.78
CA ASP A 221 4.90 27.83 -3.32
C ASP A 221 3.86 26.75 -2.94
N LYS A 222 4.33 25.51 -2.90
CA LYS A 222 3.51 24.34 -2.54
C LYS A 222 3.00 24.41 -1.10
N PHE A 223 3.78 24.96 -0.16
CA PHE A 223 3.38 25.01 1.25
C PHE A 223 2.22 25.97 1.47
N ARG A 224 2.31 27.17 0.92
CA ARG A 224 1.22 28.14 0.96
C ARG A 224 -0.06 27.55 0.32
N ARG A 225 0.09 26.94 -0.84
CA ARG A 225 -1.05 26.36 -1.57
C ARG A 225 -1.67 25.17 -0.83
N LEU A 226 -0.84 24.33 -0.20
CA LEU A 226 -1.30 23.26 0.69
C LEU A 226 -2.17 23.81 1.84
N LEU A 227 -1.70 24.86 2.49
CA LEU A 227 -2.42 25.49 3.60
C LEU A 227 -3.79 26.03 3.18
N GLU A 228 -3.86 26.69 2.02
CA GLU A 228 -5.12 27.16 1.43
C GLU A 228 -6.09 26.00 1.19
N VAL A 229 -5.61 24.89 0.60
CA VAL A 229 -6.41 23.68 0.37
C VAL A 229 -6.93 23.10 1.69
N LEU A 230 -6.06 22.90 2.66
CA LEU A 230 -6.43 22.28 3.95
C LEU A 230 -7.40 23.16 4.76
N ARG A 231 -7.27 24.47 4.69
CA ARG A 231 -8.22 25.40 5.31
C ARG A 231 -9.56 25.47 4.57
N GLY A 232 -9.51 25.40 3.23
CA GLY A 232 -10.70 25.44 2.37
C GLY A 232 -11.64 24.26 2.56
N VAL A 233 -11.15 23.10 2.99
CA VAL A 233 -11.99 21.91 3.28
C VAL A 233 -12.87 22.10 4.53
N GLY A 234 -12.57 23.09 5.36
CA GLY A 234 -13.33 23.44 6.54
C GLY A 234 -12.78 22.89 7.86
N PRO A 235 -13.21 23.45 9.00
CA PRO A 235 -12.75 23.05 10.32
C PRO A 235 -13.20 21.62 10.67
N GLY A 236 -12.38 20.91 11.45
CA GLY A 236 -12.71 19.55 11.93
C GLY A 236 -12.65 18.44 10.87
N LYS A 237 -12.42 18.74 9.61
CA LYS A 237 -12.33 17.72 8.56
C LYS A 237 -10.94 17.08 8.50
N THR A 238 -10.90 15.75 8.29
CA THR A 238 -9.65 14.98 8.23
C THR A 238 -9.08 14.94 6.81
N GLY A 239 -7.76 14.88 6.73
CA GLY A 239 -7.03 14.81 5.47
C GLY A 239 -5.75 14.00 5.56
N ILE A 240 -5.23 13.65 4.38
CA ILE A 240 -3.93 13.01 4.19
C ILE A 240 -3.11 13.88 3.25
N VAL A 241 -1.84 14.10 3.60
CA VAL A 241 -0.87 14.78 2.75
C VAL A 241 0.24 13.78 2.41
N TYR A 242 0.40 13.46 1.15
CA TYR A 242 1.48 12.60 0.69
C TYR A 242 2.73 13.42 0.39
N ALA A 243 3.84 13.01 0.99
CA ALA A 243 5.18 13.55 0.82
C ALA A 243 6.12 12.44 0.33
N ARG A 244 7.11 12.79 -0.46
CA ARG A 244 8.02 11.81 -1.08
C ARG A 244 8.99 11.19 -0.10
N THR A 245 9.54 11.98 0.84
CA THR A 245 10.57 11.53 1.77
C THR A 245 10.10 11.58 3.22
N ARG A 246 10.74 10.77 4.08
CA ARG A 246 10.48 10.77 5.53
C ARG A 246 10.68 12.17 6.12
N ARG A 247 11.82 12.81 5.80
CA ARG A 247 12.14 14.15 6.26
C ARG A 247 11.10 15.17 5.82
N GLN A 248 10.70 15.16 4.55
CA GLN A 248 9.65 16.04 4.05
C GLN A 248 8.32 15.83 4.80
N ALA A 249 7.97 14.58 5.13
CA ALA A 249 6.76 14.29 5.90
C ALA A 249 6.84 14.88 7.33
N GLU A 250 8.00 14.74 8.00
CA GLU A 250 8.25 15.30 9.32
C GLU A 250 8.24 16.82 9.31
N ASP A 251 9.00 17.44 8.39
CA ASP A 251 9.09 18.90 8.26
C ASP A 251 7.72 19.52 7.93
N THR A 252 6.96 18.91 7.03
CA THR A 252 5.61 19.38 6.67
C THR A 252 4.63 19.23 7.83
N ALA A 253 4.66 18.12 8.57
CA ALA A 253 3.80 17.94 9.73
C ALA A 253 4.10 18.97 10.83
N ALA A 254 5.38 19.21 11.14
CA ALA A 254 5.81 20.22 12.10
C ALA A 254 5.36 21.64 11.68
N TRP A 255 5.54 21.95 10.39
CA TRP A 255 5.10 23.24 9.84
C TRP A 255 3.56 23.42 9.93
N LEU A 256 2.77 22.39 9.62
CA LEU A 256 1.30 22.45 9.75
C LEU A 256 0.86 22.67 11.20
N VAL A 257 1.55 22.07 12.17
CA VAL A 257 1.29 22.32 13.61
C VAL A 257 1.55 23.79 13.96
N GLN A 258 2.65 24.39 13.46
CA GLN A 258 2.92 25.83 13.62
C GLN A 258 1.81 26.70 13.00
N GLN A 259 1.19 26.24 11.91
CA GLN A 259 0.05 26.91 11.26
C GLN A 259 -1.30 26.63 11.99
N LYS A 260 -1.26 26.07 13.20
CA LYS A 260 -2.44 25.73 14.05
C LYS A 260 -3.35 24.64 13.43
N LEU A 261 -2.79 23.77 12.62
CA LEU A 261 -3.47 22.57 12.11
C LEU A 261 -2.91 21.33 12.82
N PRO A 262 -3.71 20.58 13.59
CA PRO A 262 -3.28 19.34 14.24
C PRO A 262 -2.82 18.32 13.18
N ALA A 263 -1.52 18.10 13.10
CA ALA A 263 -0.91 17.20 12.12
C ALA A 263 0.15 16.30 12.76
N ALA A 264 0.38 15.13 12.17
CA ALA A 264 1.48 14.24 12.55
C ALA A 264 2.09 13.57 11.32
N ALA A 265 3.39 13.30 11.38
CA ALA A 265 4.08 12.54 10.36
C ALA A 265 3.82 11.03 10.53
N TYR A 266 3.76 10.32 9.39
CA TYR A 266 3.65 8.86 9.35
C TYR A 266 4.52 8.28 8.22
N HIS A 267 5.51 7.47 8.57
CA HIS A 267 6.40 6.81 7.62
C HIS A 267 7.04 5.55 8.22
N ALA A 268 7.59 4.69 7.39
CA ALA A 268 8.17 3.40 7.81
C ALA A 268 9.37 3.54 8.77
N GLY A 269 10.01 4.71 8.83
CA GLY A 269 11.11 4.99 9.76
C GLY A 269 10.67 5.28 11.20
N LEU A 270 9.37 5.52 11.45
CA LEU A 270 8.87 5.69 12.81
C LEU A 270 8.81 4.35 13.54
N PRO A 271 9.10 4.33 14.86
CA PRO A 271 8.87 3.14 15.70
C PRO A 271 7.43 2.62 15.55
N PRO A 272 7.21 1.31 15.53
CA PRO A 272 5.89 0.72 15.33
C PRO A 272 4.83 1.20 16.33
N GLU A 273 5.21 1.36 17.60
CA GLU A 273 4.31 1.89 18.64
C GLU A 273 3.87 3.33 18.34
N GLN A 274 4.79 4.15 17.82
CA GLN A 274 4.48 5.51 17.42
C GLN A 274 3.57 5.53 16.20
N ARG A 275 3.82 4.65 15.20
CA ARG A 275 2.91 4.50 14.04
C ARG A 275 1.50 4.14 14.47
N THR A 276 1.36 3.16 15.36
CA THR A 276 0.07 2.74 15.90
C THR A 276 -0.62 3.87 16.66
N ARG A 277 0.11 4.60 17.51
CA ARG A 277 -0.41 5.75 18.27
C ARG A 277 -0.91 6.87 17.36
N VAL A 278 -0.12 7.24 16.35
CA VAL A 278 -0.47 8.29 15.38
C VAL A 278 -1.71 7.87 14.58
N GLN A 279 -1.75 6.63 14.10
CA GLN A 279 -2.89 6.11 13.36
C GLN A 279 -4.18 6.08 14.21
N GLN A 280 -4.10 5.60 15.44
CA GLN A 280 -5.26 5.59 16.37
C GLN A 280 -5.73 6.99 16.71
N ALA A 281 -4.81 7.93 16.96
CA ALA A 281 -5.15 9.32 17.22
C ALA A 281 -5.85 10.00 16.03
N TRP A 282 -5.44 9.67 14.81
CA TRP A 282 -6.09 10.16 13.60
C TRP A 282 -7.44 9.50 13.34
N LEU A 283 -7.58 8.20 13.58
CA LEU A 283 -8.87 7.49 13.50
C LEU A 283 -9.88 8.04 14.51
N ALA A 284 -9.40 8.48 15.68
CA ALA A 284 -10.20 9.08 16.75
C ALA A 284 -10.36 10.62 16.62
N ASP A 285 -10.02 11.22 15.47
CA ASP A 285 -10.10 12.67 15.15
C ASP A 285 -9.29 13.59 16.09
N LYS A 286 -8.38 13.04 16.90
CA LYS A 286 -7.46 13.82 17.74
C LYS A 286 -6.37 14.50 16.91
N ILE A 287 -5.98 13.90 15.79
CA ILE A 287 -5.11 14.45 14.77
C ILE A 287 -5.95 14.65 13.52
N ARG A 288 -5.91 15.85 12.94
CA ARG A 288 -6.69 16.19 11.75
C ARG A 288 -6.01 15.75 10.46
N ILE A 289 -4.71 15.99 10.35
CA ILE A 289 -3.94 15.75 9.13
C ILE A 289 -2.82 14.74 9.39
N ILE A 290 -2.78 13.70 8.59
CA ILE A 290 -1.60 12.83 8.48
C ILE A 290 -0.75 13.32 7.32
N VAL A 291 0.54 13.58 7.58
CA VAL A 291 1.53 13.80 6.52
C VAL A 291 2.36 12.52 6.39
N ALA A 292 2.27 11.87 5.25
CA ALA A 292 2.80 10.52 5.13
C ALA A 292 3.61 10.31 3.84
N THR A 293 4.49 9.33 3.88
CA THR A 293 5.01 8.67 2.68
C THR A 293 4.02 7.57 2.22
N ASN A 294 4.32 6.87 1.12
CA ASN A 294 3.57 5.71 0.64
C ASN A 294 3.40 4.59 1.70
N ALA A 295 4.16 4.62 2.80
CA ALA A 295 3.98 3.73 3.95
C ALA A 295 2.61 3.87 4.64
N PHE A 296 1.94 5.03 4.51
CA PHE A 296 0.56 5.23 4.94
C PHE A 296 -0.38 4.83 3.81
N GLY A 297 -0.53 3.52 3.65
CA GLY A 297 -1.13 2.95 2.46
C GLY A 297 -2.15 1.86 2.77
N MET A 298 -1.88 0.66 2.28
CA MET A 298 -2.79 -0.48 2.35
C MET A 298 -3.25 -0.79 3.79
N GLY A 299 -4.52 -1.16 3.94
CA GLY A 299 -5.11 -1.45 5.25
C GLY A 299 -5.75 -0.26 5.99
N ILE A 300 -5.55 0.97 5.56
CA ILE A 300 -6.17 2.13 6.20
C ILE A 300 -7.58 2.35 5.69
N ASP A 301 -8.56 2.23 6.59
CA ASP A 301 -9.98 2.38 6.28
C ASP A 301 -10.64 3.41 7.20
N LYS A 302 -10.49 4.70 6.86
CA LYS A 302 -11.25 5.81 7.46
C LYS A 302 -12.19 6.36 6.40
N PRO A 303 -13.52 6.30 6.61
CA PRO A 303 -14.50 6.63 5.58
C PRO A 303 -14.59 8.12 5.26
N ASP A 304 -14.34 8.98 6.22
CA ASP A 304 -14.64 10.41 6.23
C ASP A 304 -13.44 11.32 5.90
N VAL A 305 -12.43 10.81 5.23
CA VAL A 305 -11.32 11.63 4.73
C VAL A 305 -11.84 12.60 3.67
N ARG A 306 -11.70 13.91 3.93
CA ARG A 306 -12.24 14.93 3.00
C ARG A 306 -11.23 15.40 1.96
N VAL A 307 -9.95 15.30 2.23
CA VAL A 307 -8.91 15.72 1.31
C VAL A 307 -7.72 14.77 1.33
N VAL A 308 -7.25 14.43 0.14
CA VAL A 308 -5.93 13.84 -0.07
C VAL A 308 -5.12 14.81 -0.93
N ALA A 309 -4.04 15.34 -0.39
CA ALA A 309 -3.15 16.25 -1.09
C ALA A 309 -1.80 15.57 -1.36
N HIS A 310 -1.25 15.78 -2.55
CA HIS A 310 0.09 15.32 -2.92
C HIS A 310 1.01 16.52 -3.08
N LEU A 311 2.06 16.58 -2.26
CA LEU A 311 3.13 17.57 -2.40
C LEU A 311 4.00 17.30 -3.63
N ASP A 312 4.15 16.01 -3.95
CA ASP A 312 4.87 15.52 -5.11
C ASP A 312 4.03 14.48 -5.81
N ALA A 313 4.08 14.46 -7.14
CA ALA A 313 3.37 13.44 -7.90
C ALA A 313 3.94 12.04 -7.59
N PRO A 314 3.10 11.03 -7.39
CA PRO A 314 3.52 9.64 -7.31
C PRO A 314 4.20 9.18 -8.59
N ALA A 315 4.95 8.08 -8.51
CA ALA A 315 5.69 7.54 -9.66
C ALA A 315 4.76 7.02 -10.77
N THR A 316 3.55 6.60 -10.43
CA THR A 316 2.57 6.01 -11.37
C THR A 316 1.15 6.52 -11.10
N LEU A 317 0.29 6.46 -12.12
CA LEU A 317 -1.13 6.82 -11.98
C LEU A 317 -1.91 5.81 -11.13
N GLU A 318 -1.48 4.56 -11.07
CA GLU A 318 -2.04 3.55 -10.18
C GLU A 318 -1.83 3.93 -8.70
N ALA A 319 -0.61 4.31 -8.34
CA ALA A 319 -0.30 4.80 -7.00
C ALA A 319 -1.12 6.06 -6.68
N TYR A 320 -1.16 7.02 -7.61
CA TYR A 320 -1.99 8.22 -7.46
C TYR A 320 -3.46 7.89 -7.21
N TYR A 321 -4.03 6.99 -8.03
CA TYR A 321 -5.44 6.59 -7.90
C TYR A 321 -5.72 5.89 -6.56
N GLN A 322 -4.83 5.00 -6.12
CA GLN A 322 -4.98 4.31 -4.83
C GLN A 322 -4.88 5.27 -3.63
N GLU A 323 -3.94 6.21 -3.67
CA GLU A 323 -3.73 7.21 -2.61
C GLU A 323 -4.87 8.22 -2.60
N ALA A 324 -5.23 8.82 -3.72
CA ALA A 324 -6.34 9.73 -3.88
C ALA A 324 -7.69 9.09 -3.51
N GLY A 325 -7.86 7.81 -3.87
CA GLY A 325 -9.05 7.01 -3.60
C GLY A 325 -9.36 6.77 -2.11
N ARG A 326 -8.45 7.16 -1.19
CA ARG A 326 -8.71 7.16 0.27
C ARG A 326 -9.69 8.24 0.69
N ALA A 327 -9.84 9.30 -0.10
CA ALA A 327 -10.82 10.35 0.15
C ALA A 327 -12.25 9.90 -0.21
N GLY A 328 -13.23 10.30 0.61
CA GLY A 328 -14.65 10.15 0.32
C GLY A 328 -15.17 8.72 0.22
N ARG A 329 -14.67 7.80 1.04
CA ARG A 329 -15.16 6.41 1.07
C ARG A 329 -16.60 6.29 1.63
N ASP A 330 -17.04 7.28 2.38
CA ASP A 330 -18.43 7.42 2.85
C ASP A 330 -19.40 7.88 1.76
N GLY A 331 -18.93 8.13 0.54
CA GLY A 331 -19.75 8.58 -0.57
C GLY A 331 -20.12 10.06 -0.53
N LEU A 332 -19.52 10.85 0.35
CA LEU A 332 -19.65 12.31 0.38
C LEU A 332 -18.58 12.97 -0.48
N TYR A 333 -18.80 14.24 -0.85
CA TYR A 333 -17.82 15.01 -1.63
C TYR A 333 -16.47 15.09 -0.92
N ALA A 334 -15.42 14.85 -1.68
CA ALA A 334 -14.04 14.88 -1.23
C ALA A 334 -13.12 15.39 -2.34
N PHE A 335 -11.89 15.73 -1.98
CA PHE A 335 -10.93 16.38 -2.87
C PHE A 335 -9.63 15.58 -2.93
N ALA A 336 -9.14 15.36 -4.14
CA ALA A 336 -7.80 14.85 -4.43
C ALA A 336 -7.00 15.95 -5.14
N VAL A 337 -6.00 16.48 -4.48
CA VAL A 337 -5.25 17.65 -4.96
C VAL A 337 -3.80 17.28 -5.18
N LEU A 338 -3.32 17.46 -6.41
CA LEU A 338 -1.91 17.35 -6.76
C LEU A 338 -1.31 18.77 -6.86
N LEU A 339 -0.29 19.05 -6.07
CA LEU A 339 0.49 20.28 -6.16
C LEU A 339 1.64 20.07 -7.14
N SER A 340 1.68 20.84 -8.19
CA SER A 340 2.65 20.70 -9.28
C SER A 340 3.51 21.96 -9.39
N GLY A 341 4.82 21.79 -9.19
CA GLY A 341 5.82 22.83 -9.38
C GLY A 341 6.55 22.71 -10.72
N PRO A 342 7.24 23.76 -11.18
CA PRO A 342 7.94 23.78 -12.47
C PRO A 342 9.00 22.66 -12.63
N ALA A 343 9.68 22.29 -11.55
CA ALA A 343 10.75 21.28 -11.56
C ALA A 343 10.27 19.84 -11.36
N ASP A 344 8.97 19.60 -11.14
CA ASP A 344 8.47 18.29 -10.75
C ASP A 344 8.61 17.25 -11.87
N ALA A 345 8.33 17.62 -13.11
CA ALA A 345 8.46 16.74 -14.27
C ALA A 345 9.90 16.22 -14.43
N ASP A 346 10.89 17.10 -14.32
CA ASP A 346 12.30 16.72 -14.42
C ASP A 346 12.76 15.91 -13.22
N SER A 347 12.23 16.20 -12.04
CA SER A 347 12.47 15.41 -10.84
C SER A 347 11.94 13.97 -11.00
N LEU A 348 10.73 13.79 -11.55
CA LEU A 348 10.15 12.49 -11.83
C LEU A 348 10.98 11.70 -12.84
N ARG A 349 11.41 12.33 -13.95
CA ARG A 349 12.28 11.69 -14.96
C ARG A 349 13.60 11.22 -14.36
N ARG A 350 14.25 12.06 -13.55
CA ARG A 350 15.50 11.69 -12.85
C ARG A 350 15.29 10.50 -11.93
N GLN A 351 14.18 10.44 -11.21
CA GLN A 351 13.87 9.31 -10.32
C GLN A 351 13.59 8.04 -11.10
N ALA A 352 12.86 8.11 -12.21
CA ALA A 352 12.66 6.96 -13.10
C ALA A 352 14.00 6.38 -13.58
N THR A 353 14.96 7.23 -13.91
CA THR A 353 16.32 6.78 -14.29
C THR A 353 17.05 6.13 -13.12
N LEU A 354 17.01 6.73 -11.92
CA LEU A 354 17.68 6.20 -10.73
C LEU A 354 17.07 4.88 -10.24
N ALA A 355 15.80 4.63 -10.54
CA ALA A 355 15.12 3.40 -10.15
C ALA A 355 15.67 2.13 -10.83
N HIS A 356 16.47 2.28 -11.89
CA HIS A 356 17.03 1.18 -12.67
C HIS A 356 18.57 1.23 -12.68
N PRO A 357 19.23 0.78 -11.61
CA PRO A 357 20.67 0.72 -11.52
C PRO A 357 21.25 -0.29 -12.55
N PRO A 358 22.48 -0.08 -13.04
CA PRO A 358 23.17 -1.02 -13.91
C PRO A 358 23.37 -2.40 -13.27
N ALA A 359 23.50 -3.44 -14.09
CA ALA A 359 23.60 -4.83 -13.62
C ALA A 359 24.82 -5.09 -12.71
N ASP A 360 25.94 -4.39 -12.93
CA ASP A 360 27.13 -4.46 -12.08
C ASP A 360 26.87 -3.93 -10.67
N VAL A 361 26.07 -2.86 -10.53
CA VAL A 361 25.64 -2.34 -9.23
C VAL A 361 24.72 -3.35 -8.53
N VAL A 362 23.81 -3.99 -9.26
CA VAL A 362 22.92 -5.02 -8.74
C VAL A 362 23.73 -6.21 -8.21
N ARG A 363 24.71 -6.72 -8.99
CA ARG A 363 25.61 -7.81 -8.57
C ARG A 363 26.44 -7.42 -7.35
N ARG A 364 26.96 -6.20 -7.30
CA ARG A 364 27.74 -5.71 -6.15
C ARG A 364 26.91 -5.65 -4.87
N VAL A 365 25.66 -5.19 -4.95
CA VAL A 365 24.75 -5.18 -3.81
C VAL A 365 24.39 -6.60 -3.37
N TYR A 366 24.17 -7.51 -4.31
CA TYR A 366 23.92 -8.93 -4.03
C TYR A 366 25.09 -9.59 -3.27
N GLN A 367 26.34 -9.36 -3.73
CA GLN A 367 27.53 -9.86 -3.03
C GLN A 367 27.65 -9.27 -1.61
N ALA A 368 27.41 -7.97 -1.47
CA ALA A 368 27.43 -7.32 -0.18
C ALA A 368 26.37 -7.91 0.77
N LEU A 369 25.16 -8.20 0.27
CA LEU A 369 24.08 -8.82 1.04
C LEU A 369 24.44 -10.22 1.53
N ALA A 370 25.10 -11.01 0.66
CA ALA A 370 25.61 -12.34 1.02
C ALA A 370 26.67 -12.28 2.12
N ASN A 371 27.56 -11.29 2.05
CA ASN A 371 28.59 -11.07 3.08
C ASN A 371 27.95 -10.60 4.41
N TYR A 372 26.95 -9.72 4.33
CA TYR A 372 26.21 -9.22 5.50
C TYR A 372 25.52 -10.34 6.26
N SER A 373 24.83 -11.22 5.55
CA SER A 373 24.14 -12.39 6.12
C SER A 373 25.06 -13.57 6.42
N ARG A 374 26.35 -13.51 6.03
CA ARG A 374 27.32 -14.62 6.13
C ARG A 374 26.81 -15.91 5.48
N THR A 375 26.09 -15.78 4.40
CA THR A 375 25.50 -16.93 3.69
C THR A 375 26.52 -17.51 2.71
N ALA A 376 26.75 -18.83 2.76
CA ALA A 376 27.60 -19.52 1.81
C ALA A 376 26.91 -19.71 0.45
N VAL A 377 27.67 -19.88 -0.64
CA VAL A 377 27.14 -20.24 -1.96
C VAL A 377 26.38 -21.56 -1.87
N GLY A 378 25.22 -21.63 -2.49
CA GLY A 378 24.33 -22.81 -2.45
C GLY A 378 23.46 -22.91 -1.19
N GLY A 379 23.60 -22.01 -0.20
CA GLY A 379 22.82 -22.02 1.03
C GLY A 379 21.91 -20.80 1.19
N GLY A 380 21.24 -20.72 2.34
CA GLY A 380 20.48 -19.56 2.80
C GLY A 380 19.12 -19.35 2.17
N GLU A 381 18.60 -20.27 1.39
CA GLU A 381 17.25 -20.18 0.80
C GLU A 381 16.20 -20.08 1.90
N LEU A 382 15.34 -19.05 1.81
CA LEU A 382 14.24 -18.75 2.72
C LEU A 382 14.65 -18.53 4.19
N VAL A 383 15.94 -18.35 4.47
CA VAL A 383 16.44 -17.99 5.80
C VAL A 383 16.42 -16.47 5.93
N ALA A 384 15.58 -15.97 6.82
CA ALA A 384 15.45 -14.54 7.07
C ALA A 384 16.53 -14.07 8.08
N PHE A 385 17.07 -12.87 7.84
CA PHE A 385 17.99 -12.17 8.73
C PHE A 385 17.59 -10.70 8.87
N ASP A 386 17.90 -10.11 10.01
CA ASP A 386 17.61 -8.71 10.27
C ASP A 386 18.41 -7.81 9.31
N PHE A 387 17.76 -6.80 8.75
CA PHE A 387 18.34 -5.96 7.71
C PHE A 387 18.07 -4.47 7.97
N ASP A 388 19.12 -3.70 8.16
CA ASP A 388 19.09 -2.24 8.21
C ASP A 388 19.78 -1.68 6.96
N LEU A 389 19.00 -1.05 6.08
CA LEU A 389 19.51 -0.50 4.82
C LEU A 389 20.57 0.59 5.04
N GLY A 390 20.41 1.42 6.09
CA GLY A 390 21.36 2.49 6.41
C GLY A 390 22.71 1.93 6.84
N LEU A 391 22.68 1.07 7.85
CA LEU A 391 23.87 0.38 8.36
C LEU A 391 24.54 -0.47 7.28
N PHE A 392 23.75 -1.17 6.47
CA PHE A 392 24.25 -1.98 5.35
C PHE A 392 24.98 -1.11 4.32
N ALA A 393 24.34 -0.02 3.87
CA ALA A 393 24.94 0.88 2.88
C ALA A 393 26.23 1.52 3.39
N GLU A 394 26.27 1.93 4.66
CA GLU A 394 27.47 2.46 5.32
C GLU A 394 28.58 1.41 5.42
N THR A 395 28.27 0.22 5.93
CA THR A 395 29.23 -0.88 6.12
C THR A 395 29.94 -1.26 4.81
N TYR A 396 29.20 -1.31 3.71
CA TYR A 396 29.73 -1.73 2.41
C TYR A 396 30.09 -0.55 1.49
N ARG A 397 30.07 0.67 1.99
CA ARG A 397 30.37 1.92 1.24
C ARG A 397 29.55 2.04 -0.05
N LEU A 398 28.26 1.76 0.05
CA LEU A 398 27.28 1.84 -1.04
C LEU A 398 26.45 3.12 -0.89
N LYS A 399 25.96 3.66 -2.01
CA LYS A 399 24.97 4.75 -1.95
C LYS A 399 23.61 4.15 -1.57
N ALA A 400 22.97 4.66 -0.52
CA ALA A 400 21.71 4.13 -0.01
C ALA A 400 20.59 4.09 -1.08
N VAL A 401 20.53 5.09 -1.96
CA VAL A 401 19.56 5.15 -3.06
C VAL A 401 19.79 4.03 -4.07
N ASP A 402 21.04 3.89 -4.55
CA ASP A 402 21.40 2.84 -5.51
C ASP A 402 21.19 1.44 -4.90
N THR A 403 21.52 1.28 -3.61
CA THR A 403 21.31 0.04 -2.86
C THR A 403 19.83 -0.32 -2.77
N HIS A 404 18.97 0.65 -2.45
CA HIS A 404 17.52 0.44 -2.39
C HIS A 404 16.97 -0.05 -3.75
N HIS A 405 17.36 0.61 -4.83
CA HIS A 405 16.90 0.25 -6.17
C HIS A 405 17.50 -1.08 -6.67
N ALA A 406 18.75 -1.38 -6.32
CA ALA A 406 19.35 -2.67 -6.63
C ALA A 406 18.67 -3.83 -5.89
N LEU A 407 18.30 -3.64 -4.60
CA LEU A 407 17.49 -4.62 -3.86
C LEU A 407 16.12 -4.82 -4.51
N LYS A 408 15.46 -3.75 -4.96
CA LYS A 408 14.21 -3.84 -5.72
C LYS A 408 14.36 -4.61 -7.03
N ALA A 409 15.45 -4.37 -7.76
CA ALA A 409 15.76 -5.13 -8.99
C ALA A 409 15.98 -6.62 -8.68
N LEU A 410 16.69 -6.96 -7.59
CA LEU A 410 16.88 -8.34 -7.12
C LEU A 410 15.55 -8.99 -6.69
N GLU A 411 14.66 -8.24 -6.03
CA GLU A 411 13.31 -8.70 -5.70
C GLU A 411 12.49 -9.01 -6.95
N GLN A 412 12.50 -8.11 -7.95
CA GLN A 412 11.80 -8.29 -9.22
C GLN A 412 12.35 -9.44 -10.06
N GLN A 413 13.62 -9.77 -9.88
CA GLN A 413 14.27 -10.93 -10.49
C GLN A 413 14.03 -12.23 -9.70
N GLY A 414 13.52 -12.15 -8.49
CA GLY A 414 13.21 -13.29 -7.65
C GLY A 414 14.41 -13.89 -6.93
N PHE A 415 15.44 -13.12 -6.64
CA PHE A 415 16.64 -13.59 -5.92
C PHE A 415 16.63 -13.24 -4.43
N VAL A 416 16.00 -12.14 -4.08
CA VAL A 416 15.98 -11.60 -2.72
C VAL A 416 14.57 -11.08 -2.42
N GLN A 417 14.22 -11.05 -1.16
CA GLN A 417 13.05 -10.35 -0.65
C GLN A 417 13.45 -9.54 0.57
N VAL A 418 12.96 -8.31 0.65
CA VAL A 418 13.08 -7.45 1.83
C VAL A 418 11.68 -7.19 2.37
N THR A 419 11.43 -7.65 3.60
CA THR A 419 10.14 -7.42 4.26
C THR A 419 10.11 -6.05 4.92
N GLU A 420 8.91 -5.52 5.14
CA GLU A 420 8.75 -4.35 6.00
C GLU A 420 9.08 -4.70 7.46
N ALA A 421 9.48 -3.69 8.24
CA ALA A 421 9.66 -3.86 9.68
C ALA A 421 8.33 -4.31 10.32
N VAL A 422 8.29 -5.55 10.78
CA VAL A 422 7.15 -6.11 11.48
C VAL A 422 7.44 -6.03 12.97
N ASN A 423 6.71 -5.18 13.70
CA ASN A 423 6.81 -5.15 15.16
C ASN A 423 6.22 -6.46 15.72
N GLN A 424 7.09 -7.42 15.98
CA GLN A 424 6.72 -8.60 16.75
C GLN A 424 7.16 -8.40 18.19
N PRO A 425 6.23 -8.38 19.15
CA PRO A 425 6.62 -8.41 20.56
C PRO A 425 7.44 -9.66 20.85
N ALA A 426 8.29 -9.60 21.84
CA ALA A 426 8.94 -10.80 22.33
C ALA A 426 7.87 -11.83 22.74
N ARG A 427 8.14 -13.11 22.51
CA ARG A 427 7.20 -14.21 22.82
C ARG A 427 7.91 -15.32 23.54
N VAL A 428 7.18 -15.94 24.47
CA VAL A 428 7.67 -17.07 25.25
C VAL A 428 6.63 -18.16 25.29
N GLN A 429 7.10 -19.41 25.23
CA GLN A 429 6.33 -20.62 25.52
C GLN A 429 7.18 -21.51 26.43
N LEU A 430 6.61 -21.99 27.53
CA LEU A 430 7.25 -22.97 28.40
C LEU A 430 7.11 -24.36 27.77
N ILE A 431 8.24 -25.05 27.62
CA ILE A 431 8.30 -26.40 27.03
C ILE A 431 8.28 -27.45 28.11
N SER A 432 8.94 -27.17 29.23
CA SER A 432 9.01 -28.05 30.38
C SER A 432 7.65 -28.20 31.06
N ASN A 433 7.30 -29.41 31.48
CA ASN A 433 6.12 -29.58 32.34
C ASN A 433 6.37 -28.96 33.73
N GLN A 434 5.34 -28.88 34.56
CA GLN A 434 5.44 -28.22 35.87
C GLN A 434 6.47 -28.87 36.80
N GLN A 435 6.64 -30.17 36.71
CA GLN A 435 7.56 -30.95 37.55
C GLN A 435 9.02 -30.70 37.17
N ASP A 436 9.32 -30.76 35.86
CA ASP A 436 10.66 -30.49 35.34
C ASP A 436 11.05 -29.02 35.55
N LEU A 437 10.10 -28.10 35.39
CA LEU A 437 10.32 -26.68 35.65
C LEU A 437 10.69 -26.42 37.11
N TYR A 438 9.99 -27.07 38.04
CA TYR A 438 10.30 -26.96 39.48
C TYR A 438 11.71 -27.51 39.79
N GLN A 439 12.08 -28.67 39.24
CA GLN A 439 13.43 -29.22 39.41
C GLN A 439 14.51 -28.30 38.86
N PHE A 440 14.26 -27.71 37.69
CA PHE A 440 15.16 -26.74 37.11
C PHE A 440 15.33 -25.50 37.99
N GLN A 441 14.22 -24.96 38.56
CA GLN A 441 14.27 -23.81 39.48
C GLN A 441 15.09 -24.08 40.73
N VAL A 442 14.97 -25.28 41.30
CA VAL A 442 15.78 -25.70 42.47
C VAL A 442 17.26 -25.79 42.14
N ALA A 443 17.59 -26.37 40.96
CA ALA A 443 18.97 -26.50 40.51
C ALA A 443 19.60 -25.18 40.04
N ASN A 444 18.79 -24.21 39.60
CA ASN A 444 19.24 -22.96 38.98
C ASN A 444 18.58 -21.73 39.63
N ALA A 445 18.78 -21.55 40.93
CA ALA A 445 18.12 -20.51 41.74
C ALA A 445 18.27 -19.07 41.17
N GLN A 446 19.34 -18.80 40.41
CA GLN A 446 19.58 -17.51 39.75
C GLN A 446 18.51 -17.14 38.70
N HIS A 447 17.80 -18.12 38.13
CA HIS A 447 16.74 -17.91 37.12
C HIS A 447 15.34 -18.03 37.71
N ASP A 448 15.17 -18.41 38.96
CA ASP A 448 13.90 -18.63 39.64
C ASP A 448 13.03 -17.37 39.60
N LEU A 449 13.63 -16.21 39.88
CA LEU A 449 12.91 -14.94 39.86
C LEU A 449 12.28 -14.60 38.48
N LEU A 450 13.01 -14.87 37.38
CA LEU A 450 12.53 -14.63 36.03
C LEU A 450 11.38 -15.58 35.68
N ILE A 451 11.51 -16.88 36.00
CA ILE A 451 10.48 -17.89 35.75
C ILE A 451 9.20 -17.54 36.51
N LYS A 452 9.33 -17.18 37.80
CA LYS A 452 8.19 -16.73 38.61
C LYS A 452 7.53 -15.44 38.07
N ALA A 453 8.34 -14.48 37.60
CA ALA A 453 7.84 -13.26 36.98
C ALA A 453 7.07 -13.56 35.70
N LEU A 454 7.55 -14.46 34.84
CA LEU A 454 6.85 -14.90 33.63
C LEU A 454 5.49 -15.51 33.96
N LEU A 455 5.44 -16.47 34.89
CA LEU A 455 4.20 -17.13 35.31
C LEU A 455 3.22 -16.16 35.98
N ARG A 456 3.72 -15.19 36.75
CA ARG A 456 2.89 -14.20 37.45
C ARG A 456 2.27 -13.16 36.51
N LEU A 457 3.03 -12.70 35.49
CA LEU A 457 2.58 -11.66 34.57
C LEU A 457 1.76 -12.19 33.39
N TYR A 458 2.03 -13.43 32.95
CA TYR A 458 1.46 -13.99 31.72
C TYR A 458 0.67 -15.29 31.94
N GLY A 459 0.67 -15.83 33.16
CA GLY A 459 -0.19 -16.96 33.54
C GLY A 459 0.23 -18.32 33.01
N GLY A 460 -0.66 -19.29 33.21
CA GLY A 460 -0.47 -20.68 32.77
C GLY A 460 -0.62 -20.89 31.27
N GLU A 461 -1.11 -19.92 30.54
CA GLU A 461 -1.22 -19.97 29.07
C GLU A 461 0.15 -20.10 28.38
N LEU A 462 1.23 -19.72 29.09
CA LEU A 462 2.61 -19.94 28.64
C LEU A 462 2.95 -21.42 28.38
N PHE A 463 2.28 -22.38 29.02
CA PHE A 463 2.49 -23.82 28.79
C PHE A 463 1.75 -24.32 27.55
N VAL A 464 0.74 -23.60 27.10
CA VAL A 464 -0.14 -24.06 26.02
C VAL A 464 0.32 -23.53 24.66
N ALA A 465 0.72 -22.24 24.61
CA ALA A 465 1.07 -21.59 23.36
C ALA A 465 2.05 -20.42 23.59
N PHE A 466 2.67 -19.96 22.51
CA PHE A 466 3.48 -18.74 22.53
C PHE A 466 2.65 -17.53 22.98
N GLN A 467 3.03 -16.95 24.11
CA GLN A 467 2.41 -15.73 24.64
C GLN A 467 3.30 -14.51 24.38
N PRO A 468 2.72 -13.39 23.94
CA PRO A 468 3.46 -12.14 23.81
C PRO A 468 3.89 -11.63 25.18
N ILE A 469 5.16 -11.29 25.33
CA ILE A 469 5.73 -10.72 26.56
C ILE A 469 6.34 -9.34 26.30
N SER A 470 6.47 -8.56 27.35
CA SER A 470 7.20 -7.30 27.33
C SER A 470 8.48 -7.43 28.13
N GLU A 471 9.63 -7.46 27.45
CA GLU A 471 10.96 -7.50 28.07
C GLU A 471 11.17 -6.29 29.02
N GLY A 472 10.63 -5.11 28.63
CA GLY A 472 10.65 -3.92 29.48
C GLY A 472 9.74 -4.00 30.71
N ALA A 473 8.62 -4.73 30.66
CA ALA A 473 7.79 -4.98 31.83
C ALA A 473 8.47 -5.96 32.79
N LEU A 474 9.08 -7.01 32.27
CA LEU A 474 9.90 -7.95 33.05
C LEU A 474 11.09 -7.25 33.71
N SER A 475 11.80 -6.41 32.97
CA SER A 475 12.93 -5.60 33.44
C SER A 475 12.52 -4.73 34.65
N ARG A 476 11.40 -4.01 34.54
CA ARG A 476 10.86 -3.20 35.66
C ARG A 476 10.43 -4.05 36.84
N HIS A 477 9.77 -5.19 36.60
CA HIS A 477 9.29 -6.07 37.66
C HIS A 477 10.45 -6.71 38.43
N LEU A 478 11.52 -7.11 37.73
CA LEU A 478 12.70 -7.73 38.29
C LEU A 478 13.75 -6.72 38.79
N ARG A 479 13.58 -5.42 38.51
CA ARG A 479 14.56 -4.36 38.76
C ARG A 479 15.95 -4.66 38.16
N GLN A 480 15.94 -5.23 36.97
CA GLN A 480 17.14 -5.58 36.19
C GLN A 480 17.16 -4.82 34.86
N SER A 481 18.31 -4.73 34.20
CA SER A 481 18.37 -4.16 32.87
C SER A 481 17.63 -5.05 31.85
N THR A 482 17.06 -4.45 30.80
CA THR A 482 16.41 -5.22 29.72
C THR A 482 17.43 -6.18 29.06
N THR A 483 18.69 -5.78 28.96
CA THR A 483 19.76 -6.62 28.40
C THR A 483 19.99 -7.88 29.26
N ASP A 484 19.94 -7.79 30.60
CA ASP A 484 20.09 -8.93 31.49
C ASP A 484 18.90 -9.88 31.41
N VAL A 485 17.66 -9.33 31.32
CA VAL A 485 16.46 -10.14 31.12
C VAL A 485 16.52 -10.90 29.79
N VAL A 486 16.90 -10.24 28.70
CA VAL A 486 17.06 -10.89 27.37
C VAL A 486 18.15 -11.98 27.43
N ARG A 487 19.27 -11.73 28.10
CA ARG A 487 20.33 -12.73 28.29
C ARG A 487 19.83 -13.96 29.04
N GLN A 488 19.09 -13.77 30.11
CA GLN A 488 18.50 -14.87 30.88
C GLN A 488 17.44 -15.64 30.07
N LEU A 489 16.55 -14.95 29.29
CA LEU A 489 15.59 -15.59 28.40
C LEU A 489 16.29 -16.47 27.34
N ARG A 490 17.37 -15.96 26.75
CA ARG A 490 18.20 -16.75 25.79
C ARG A 490 18.83 -17.96 26.44
N TYR A 491 19.31 -17.83 27.65
CA TYR A 491 19.86 -18.96 28.41
C TYR A 491 18.79 -20.02 28.67
N LEU A 492 17.60 -19.64 29.16
CA LEU A 492 16.48 -20.56 29.39
C LEU A 492 16.02 -21.25 28.10
N HIS A 493 16.08 -20.53 26.96
CA HIS A 493 15.83 -21.11 25.64
C HIS A 493 16.88 -22.18 25.29
N SER A 494 18.16 -21.89 25.45
CA SER A 494 19.23 -22.85 25.14
C SER A 494 19.25 -24.04 26.12
N ALA A 495 18.78 -23.85 27.33
CA ALA A 495 18.62 -24.90 28.34
C ALA A 495 17.36 -25.76 28.13
N GLY A 496 16.55 -25.50 27.12
CA GLY A 496 15.35 -26.29 26.82
C GLY A 496 14.19 -26.11 27.81
N VAL A 497 14.20 -25.04 28.62
CA VAL A 497 13.12 -24.74 29.59
C VAL A 497 11.96 -24.04 28.93
N LEU A 498 12.24 -23.13 28.00
CA LEU A 498 11.26 -22.38 27.28
C LEU A 498 11.71 -22.11 25.84
N HIS A 499 10.77 -21.84 24.97
CA HIS A 499 11.03 -21.20 23.69
C HIS A 499 10.92 -19.69 23.84
N TYR A 500 11.98 -18.95 23.49
CA TYR A 500 12.01 -17.51 23.51
C TYR A 500 12.28 -16.95 22.12
N GLN A 501 11.41 -16.05 21.70
CA GLN A 501 11.52 -15.28 20.47
C GLN A 501 11.73 -13.81 20.89
N PRO A 502 12.88 -13.21 20.59
CA PRO A 502 13.15 -11.83 20.94
C PRO A 502 12.25 -10.87 20.15
N LYS A 503 12.04 -9.67 20.70
CA LYS A 503 11.38 -8.58 20.01
C LYS A 503 12.08 -8.30 18.67
N ARG A 504 11.29 -8.20 17.60
CA ARG A 504 11.80 -7.86 16.25
C ARG A 504 11.25 -6.52 15.82
N GLU A 505 12.14 -5.60 15.50
CA GLU A 505 11.80 -4.22 15.10
C GLU A 505 12.38 -3.86 13.73
N LEU A 506 13.37 -4.59 13.25
CA LEU A 506 14.02 -4.33 11.96
C LEU A 506 13.30 -5.03 10.81
N PRO A 507 13.35 -4.47 9.60
CA PRO A 507 13.05 -5.21 8.39
C PRO A 507 13.90 -6.49 8.33
N GLN A 508 13.43 -7.47 7.59
CA GLN A 508 14.20 -8.69 7.32
C GLN A 508 14.48 -8.80 5.84
N ALA A 509 15.63 -9.34 5.50
CA ALA A 509 15.95 -9.78 4.16
C ALA A 509 16.11 -11.30 4.13
N LEU A 510 15.83 -11.90 2.98
CA LEU A 510 16.07 -13.33 2.75
C LEU A 510 16.41 -13.56 1.27
N PHE A 511 17.17 -14.62 1.00
CA PHE A 511 17.33 -15.14 -0.35
C PHE A 511 16.14 -16.04 -0.67
N THR A 512 15.51 -15.80 -1.81
CA THR A 512 14.37 -16.59 -2.30
C THR A 512 14.80 -17.81 -3.13
N THR A 513 16.08 -17.90 -3.41
CA THR A 513 16.77 -19.03 -4.05
C THR A 513 18.03 -19.37 -3.26
N PRO A 514 18.62 -20.55 -3.42
CA PRO A 514 19.98 -20.80 -2.94
C PRO A 514 20.93 -19.71 -3.45
N ARG A 515 21.83 -19.21 -2.58
CA ARG A 515 22.75 -18.13 -2.94
C ARG A 515 23.64 -18.52 -4.12
N TYR A 516 23.62 -17.71 -5.17
CA TYR A 516 24.56 -17.76 -6.29
C TYR A 516 25.89 -17.08 -5.95
N ASP A 517 26.95 -17.45 -6.66
CA ASP A 517 28.12 -16.58 -6.74
C ASP A 517 27.76 -15.32 -7.55
N ALA A 518 28.12 -14.13 -7.05
CA ALA A 518 27.59 -12.86 -7.60
C ALA A 518 28.00 -12.62 -9.08
N PRO A 519 29.21 -12.97 -9.55
CA PRO A 519 29.52 -12.92 -10.98
C PRO A 519 28.64 -13.82 -11.84
N GLN A 520 28.19 -14.96 -11.29
CA GLN A 520 27.37 -15.96 -11.97
C GLN A 520 25.87 -15.78 -11.71
N LEU A 521 25.47 -14.72 -11.01
CA LEU A 521 24.06 -14.42 -10.78
C LEU A 521 23.32 -14.29 -12.12
N PRO A 522 22.32 -15.14 -12.40
CA PRO A 522 21.65 -15.18 -13.70
C PRO A 522 20.63 -14.05 -13.83
N LEU A 523 21.11 -12.80 -13.90
CA LEU A 523 20.26 -11.64 -14.12
C LEU A 523 19.71 -11.65 -15.55
N ASP A 524 18.39 -11.55 -15.66
CA ASP A 524 17.73 -11.34 -16.96
C ASP A 524 17.78 -9.85 -17.33
N GLU A 525 18.75 -9.49 -18.16
CA GLU A 525 18.95 -8.11 -18.60
C GLU A 525 17.80 -7.60 -19.49
N ARG A 526 17.13 -8.48 -20.25
CA ARG A 526 15.95 -8.11 -21.05
C ARG A 526 14.81 -7.68 -20.13
N ARG A 527 14.63 -8.40 -19.03
CA ARG A 527 13.63 -8.09 -18.02
C ARG A 527 13.94 -6.78 -17.29
N LEU A 528 15.21 -6.51 -16.97
CA LEU A 528 15.63 -5.22 -16.39
C LEU A 528 15.33 -4.06 -17.36
N GLN A 529 15.61 -4.25 -18.65
CA GLN A 529 15.32 -3.25 -19.69
C GLN A 529 13.80 -3.03 -19.87
N ALA A 530 13.00 -4.09 -19.89
CA ALA A 530 11.54 -3.99 -19.98
C ALA A 530 10.95 -3.25 -18.76
N ALA A 531 11.45 -3.53 -17.55
CA ALA A 531 11.04 -2.82 -16.33
C ALA A 531 11.39 -1.33 -16.39
N ARG A 532 12.55 -0.97 -16.95
CA ARG A 532 12.94 0.43 -17.18
C ARG A 532 11.99 1.12 -18.15
N GLN A 533 11.71 0.51 -19.30
CA GLN A 533 10.79 1.06 -20.31
C GLN A 533 9.38 1.28 -19.71
N LEU A 534 8.90 0.31 -18.94
CA LEU A 534 7.61 0.44 -18.26
C LEU A 534 7.60 1.63 -17.28
N THR A 535 8.64 1.79 -16.48
CA THR A 535 8.75 2.93 -15.54
C THR A 535 8.79 4.26 -16.28
N GLU A 536 9.49 4.34 -17.42
CA GLU A 536 9.54 5.54 -18.27
C GLU A 536 8.14 5.87 -18.83
N GLN A 537 7.37 4.87 -19.29
CA GLN A 537 6.00 5.04 -19.79
C GLN A 537 5.04 5.49 -18.68
N GLN A 538 5.11 4.87 -17.51
CA GLN A 538 4.29 5.23 -16.34
C GLN A 538 4.59 6.66 -15.88
N THR A 539 5.87 7.03 -15.84
CA THR A 539 6.30 8.40 -15.50
C THR A 539 5.79 9.42 -16.52
N ALA A 540 5.84 9.11 -17.82
CA ALA A 540 5.31 9.97 -18.88
C ALA A 540 3.80 10.19 -18.70
N ALA A 541 3.04 9.14 -18.38
CA ALA A 541 1.59 9.23 -18.12
C ALA A 541 1.26 10.14 -16.93
N VAL A 542 2.04 10.09 -15.84
CA VAL A 542 1.88 11.00 -14.69
C VAL A 542 2.17 12.46 -15.07
N ILE A 543 3.24 12.69 -15.85
CA ILE A 543 3.59 14.03 -16.31
C ILE A 543 2.51 14.59 -17.24
N GLU A 544 1.98 13.78 -18.18
CA GLU A 544 0.86 14.15 -19.05
C GLU A 544 -0.39 14.50 -18.23
N TYR A 545 -0.74 13.66 -17.27
CA TYR A 545 -1.86 13.91 -16.36
C TYR A 545 -1.71 15.24 -15.61
N ALA A 546 -0.53 15.50 -15.07
CA ALA A 546 -0.27 16.74 -14.34
C ALA A 546 -0.31 17.97 -15.26
N ALA A 547 0.23 17.88 -16.46
CA ALA A 547 0.34 18.99 -17.41
C ALA A 547 -0.99 19.28 -18.16
N SER A 548 -1.93 18.33 -18.24
CA SER A 548 -3.18 18.50 -19.00
C SER A 548 -4.04 19.62 -18.42
N THR A 549 -4.52 20.52 -19.29
CA THR A 549 -5.42 21.64 -18.92
C THR A 549 -6.77 21.59 -19.65
N SER A 550 -6.92 20.71 -20.63
CA SER A 550 -8.09 20.64 -21.50
C SER A 550 -8.95 19.39 -21.31
N ARG A 551 -8.36 18.29 -20.83
CA ARG A 551 -9.06 17.01 -20.65
C ARG A 551 -9.48 16.80 -19.21
N CYS A 552 -10.68 16.26 -19.00
CA CYS A 552 -11.19 15.94 -17.67
C CYS A 552 -10.23 15.01 -16.92
N ARG A 553 -9.87 15.35 -15.68
CA ARG A 553 -8.95 14.57 -14.85
C ARG A 553 -9.40 13.13 -14.65
N GLN A 554 -10.68 12.92 -14.39
CA GLN A 554 -11.22 11.58 -14.21
C GLN A 554 -11.20 10.78 -15.52
N GLN A 555 -11.49 11.40 -16.66
CA GLN A 555 -11.37 10.71 -17.96
C GLN A 555 -9.95 10.27 -18.26
N LEU A 556 -8.93 11.09 -17.92
CA LEU A 556 -7.54 10.70 -18.09
C LEU A 556 -7.20 9.45 -17.26
N LEU A 557 -7.66 9.40 -16.00
CA LEU A 557 -7.46 8.22 -15.15
C LEU A 557 -8.21 6.99 -15.68
N LEU A 558 -9.47 7.16 -16.07
CA LEU A 558 -10.30 6.06 -16.57
C LEU A 558 -9.77 5.51 -17.90
N ASN A 559 -9.31 6.37 -18.80
CA ASN A 559 -8.63 5.93 -20.04
C ASN A 559 -7.38 5.11 -19.74
N TYR A 560 -6.60 5.53 -18.75
CA TYR A 560 -5.40 4.78 -18.32
C TYR A 560 -5.77 3.36 -17.82
N PHE A 561 -6.92 3.21 -17.14
CA PHE A 561 -7.45 1.93 -16.66
C PHE A 561 -8.31 1.19 -17.69
N ALA A 562 -8.21 1.54 -18.97
CA ALA A 562 -8.94 0.93 -20.07
C ALA A 562 -10.48 1.11 -20.00
N GLU A 563 -10.94 2.29 -19.56
CA GLU A 563 -12.31 2.77 -19.64
C GLU A 563 -12.37 4.03 -20.54
N PRO A 564 -12.24 3.91 -21.88
CA PRO A 564 -12.08 5.06 -22.78
C PRO A 564 -13.39 5.89 -22.95
N ASP A 565 -14.54 5.27 -22.80
CA ASP A 565 -15.85 5.89 -23.09
C ASP A 565 -16.45 6.65 -21.88
N ALA A 566 -15.62 6.96 -20.89
CA ALA A 566 -16.07 7.62 -19.68
C ALA A 566 -16.48 9.07 -19.95
N LEU A 567 -17.61 9.47 -19.38
CA LEU A 567 -18.09 10.85 -19.46
C LEU A 567 -17.25 11.79 -18.58
N ALA A 568 -17.25 13.09 -18.94
CA ALA A 568 -16.60 14.10 -18.11
C ALA A 568 -17.24 14.18 -16.72
N CYS A 569 -16.42 14.22 -15.66
CA CYS A 569 -16.93 14.11 -14.29
C CYS A 569 -17.72 15.32 -13.79
N GLY A 570 -17.57 16.49 -14.42
CA GLY A 570 -18.25 17.73 -14.03
C GLY A 570 -17.74 18.40 -12.76
N VAL A 571 -16.83 17.77 -12.00
CA VAL A 571 -16.39 18.22 -10.66
C VAL A 571 -14.88 18.46 -10.53
N CYS A 572 -14.05 18.06 -11.50
CA CYS A 572 -12.61 18.32 -11.48
C CYS A 572 -12.29 19.79 -11.84
N ASP A 573 -11.05 20.22 -11.58
CA ASP A 573 -10.55 21.55 -11.90
C ASP A 573 -10.86 21.96 -13.36
N VAL A 574 -10.57 21.09 -14.33
CA VAL A 574 -10.80 21.34 -15.77
C VAL A 574 -12.29 21.44 -16.09
N CYS A 575 -13.13 20.54 -15.58
CA CYS A 575 -14.56 20.58 -15.83
C CYS A 575 -15.20 21.84 -15.23
N LEU A 576 -14.77 22.26 -14.05
CA LEU A 576 -15.25 23.49 -13.41
C LEU A 576 -14.79 24.73 -14.16
N ALA A 577 -13.56 24.76 -14.68
CA ALA A 577 -13.08 25.84 -15.53
C ALA A 577 -13.90 25.94 -16.82
N HIS A 578 -14.18 24.84 -17.50
CA HIS A 578 -15.04 24.80 -18.68
C HIS A 578 -16.47 25.27 -18.38
N LYS A 579 -17.03 24.86 -17.22
CA LYS A 579 -18.36 25.31 -16.82
C LYS A 579 -18.40 26.82 -16.57
N LYS A 580 -17.39 27.39 -15.90
CA LYS A 580 -17.27 28.85 -15.69
C LYS A 580 -17.15 29.59 -17.03
N ALA A 581 -16.31 29.07 -17.95
CA ALA A 581 -16.14 29.68 -19.26
C ALA A 581 -17.46 29.69 -20.09
N ARG A 582 -18.26 28.61 -19.98
CA ARG A 582 -19.59 28.53 -20.65
C ARG A 582 -20.66 29.41 -20.01
N GLN A 583 -20.55 29.68 -18.71
CA GLN A 583 -21.51 30.53 -17.98
C GLN A 583 -21.12 32.01 -17.97
N ALA A 584 -19.94 32.36 -18.53
CA ALA A 584 -19.56 33.76 -18.71
C ALA A 584 -20.60 34.47 -19.60
N PRO A 585 -21.12 35.65 -19.21
CA PRO A 585 -22.06 36.40 -20.02
C PRO A 585 -21.47 36.65 -21.42
N PRO A 586 -22.34 36.74 -22.48
CA PRO A 586 -21.87 36.98 -23.85
C PRO A 586 -20.98 38.23 -24.00
N ASP A 587 -21.23 39.27 -23.21
CA ASP A 587 -20.40 40.48 -23.15
C ASP A 587 -19.01 40.23 -22.62
N THR A 588 -18.84 39.29 -21.66
CA THR A 588 -17.55 38.94 -21.12
C THR A 588 -16.69 38.17 -22.14
N ALA A 589 -17.29 37.29 -22.93
CA ALA A 589 -16.61 36.58 -24.02
C ALA A 589 -16.13 37.54 -25.11
N ARG A 590 -16.95 38.54 -25.46
CA ARG A 590 -16.61 39.58 -26.43
C ARG A 590 -15.51 40.50 -25.90
N LEU A 591 -15.57 40.84 -24.62
CA LEU A 591 -14.53 41.61 -23.93
C LEU A 591 -13.21 40.82 -23.87
N GLN A 592 -13.24 39.56 -23.54
CA GLN A 592 -12.06 38.69 -23.53
C GLN A 592 -11.42 38.56 -24.90
N ALA A 593 -12.23 38.37 -25.97
CA ALA A 593 -11.72 38.36 -27.34
C ALA A 593 -11.05 39.67 -27.72
N GLY A 594 -11.67 40.82 -27.39
CA GLY A 594 -11.08 42.16 -27.62
C GLY A 594 -9.79 42.39 -26.83
N LEU A 595 -9.68 41.92 -25.59
CA LEU A 595 -8.48 41.98 -24.80
C LEU A 595 -7.34 41.12 -25.38
N LEU A 596 -7.64 39.93 -25.88
CA LEU A 596 -6.69 39.06 -26.57
C LEU A 596 -6.18 39.69 -27.86
N GLU A 597 -7.04 40.30 -28.65
CA GLU A 597 -6.69 41.01 -29.89
C GLU A 597 -5.79 42.24 -29.60
N LEU A 598 -6.15 43.02 -28.58
CA LEU A 598 -5.36 44.16 -28.12
C LEU A 598 -3.94 43.75 -27.69
N LEU A 599 -3.84 42.67 -26.90
CA LEU A 599 -2.58 42.20 -26.34
C LEU A 599 -1.74 41.36 -27.34
N ARG A 600 -2.34 40.85 -28.41
CA ARG A 600 -1.62 40.35 -29.60
C ARG A 600 -0.90 41.45 -30.35
N ALA A 601 -1.57 42.56 -30.52
CA ALA A 601 -1.00 43.70 -31.23
C ALA A 601 0.11 44.40 -30.42
N THR A 602 -0.05 44.50 -29.11
CA THR A 602 0.90 45.22 -28.26
C THR A 602 0.89 44.66 -26.83
N PRO A 603 1.98 44.06 -26.33
CA PRO A 603 2.12 43.70 -24.92
C PRO A 603 2.04 44.92 -24.00
N LEU A 604 1.17 44.88 -22.99
CA LEU A 604 0.91 46.00 -22.09
C LEU A 604 0.92 45.56 -20.63
N LEU A 605 1.26 46.47 -19.72
CA LEU A 605 1.08 46.24 -18.28
C LEU A 605 -0.44 46.18 -17.97
N PRO A 606 -0.89 45.35 -17.01
CA PRO A 606 -2.33 45.25 -16.63
C PRO A 606 -2.97 46.61 -16.38
N ARG A 607 -2.25 47.53 -15.67
CA ARG A 607 -2.72 48.88 -15.41
C ARG A 607 -2.92 49.72 -16.68
N GLN A 608 -2.10 49.50 -17.71
CA GLN A 608 -2.23 50.19 -18.99
C GLN A 608 -3.41 49.67 -19.82
N VAL A 609 -3.73 48.37 -19.70
CA VAL A 609 -4.91 47.78 -20.31
C VAL A 609 -6.15 48.37 -19.65
N VAL A 610 -6.22 48.32 -18.31
CA VAL A 610 -7.36 48.86 -17.55
C VAL A 610 -7.58 50.35 -17.82
N ALA A 611 -6.50 51.13 -17.95
CA ALA A 611 -6.58 52.60 -18.23
C ALA A 611 -7.17 52.96 -19.60
N ARG A 612 -7.31 52.02 -20.54
CA ARG A 612 -7.93 52.21 -21.85
C ARG A 612 -9.46 52.10 -21.84
N TYR A 613 -10.04 51.75 -20.71
CA TYR A 613 -11.48 51.55 -20.53
C TYR A 613 -12.06 52.52 -19.51
N PRO A 614 -13.33 52.81 -19.50
CA PRO A 614 -13.97 53.62 -18.49
C PRO A 614 -13.73 53.10 -17.07
N THR A 615 -13.53 54.02 -16.12
CA THR A 615 -13.22 53.68 -14.73
C THR A 615 -14.28 52.75 -14.09
N ALA A 616 -15.53 52.86 -14.52
CA ALA A 616 -16.62 51.97 -14.07
C ALA A 616 -16.43 50.49 -14.50
N GLU A 617 -15.71 50.22 -15.58
CA GLU A 617 -15.45 48.87 -16.11
C GLU A 617 -14.17 48.25 -15.60
N ALA A 618 -13.32 49.04 -14.90
CA ALA A 618 -12.02 48.61 -14.40
C ALA A 618 -12.04 47.29 -13.62
N PRO A 619 -13.00 47.01 -12.71
CA PRO A 619 -13.10 45.72 -12.01
C PRO A 619 -13.38 44.54 -12.93
N THR A 620 -14.26 44.75 -13.93
CA THR A 620 -14.67 43.73 -14.91
C THR A 620 -13.51 43.36 -15.82
N ILE A 621 -12.74 44.37 -16.28
CA ILE A 621 -11.54 44.17 -17.11
C ILE A 621 -10.42 43.47 -16.31
N ALA A 622 -10.19 43.91 -15.08
CA ALA A 622 -9.21 43.26 -14.21
C ALA A 622 -9.56 41.78 -13.91
N SER A 623 -10.87 41.50 -13.78
CA SER A 623 -11.36 40.13 -13.65
C SER A 623 -11.17 39.32 -14.94
N ALA A 624 -11.49 39.90 -16.10
CA ALA A 624 -11.32 39.26 -17.41
C ALA A 624 -9.85 38.96 -17.71
N LEU A 625 -8.91 39.88 -17.40
CA LEU A 625 -7.48 39.65 -17.54
C LEU A 625 -6.99 38.53 -16.64
N ARG A 626 -7.43 38.45 -15.37
CA ARG A 626 -7.11 37.35 -14.47
C ARG A 626 -7.58 36.01 -15.01
N THR A 627 -8.82 35.96 -15.49
CA THR A 627 -9.39 34.75 -16.09
C THR A 627 -8.59 34.30 -17.32
N LEU A 628 -8.18 35.22 -18.19
CA LEU A 628 -7.36 34.92 -19.38
C LEU A 628 -5.95 34.41 -19.00
N VAL A 629 -5.37 34.93 -17.93
CA VAL A 629 -4.08 34.43 -17.38
C VAL A 629 -4.28 33.05 -16.76
N GLU A 630 -5.33 32.84 -15.98
CA GLU A 630 -5.68 31.55 -15.37
C GLU A 630 -5.95 30.45 -16.43
N LEU A 631 -6.52 30.85 -17.56
CA LEU A 631 -6.77 29.97 -18.71
C LEU A 631 -5.51 29.74 -19.58
N GLY A 632 -4.37 30.35 -19.23
CA GLY A 632 -3.13 30.23 -20.00
C GLY A 632 -3.16 30.95 -21.37
N GLN A 633 -4.19 31.74 -21.66
CA GLN A 633 -4.32 32.50 -22.91
C GLN A 633 -3.48 33.78 -22.89
N LEU A 634 -3.20 34.29 -21.70
CA LEU A 634 -2.25 35.37 -21.46
C LEU A 634 -1.14 34.91 -20.52
N ALA A 635 0.06 35.40 -20.74
CA ALA A 635 1.21 35.18 -19.86
C ALA A 635 1.90 36.54 -19.52
N TYR A 636 2.51 36.58 -18.33
CA TYR A 636 3.35 37.69 -17.96
C TYR A 636 4.75 37.51 -18.57
N ALA A 637 5.22 38.52 -19.28
CA ALA A 637 6.61 38.61 -19.70
C ALA A 637 7.51 39.04 -18.48
N ALA A 638 8.81 38.89 -18.62
CA ALA A 638 9.77 39.23 -17.55
C ALA A 638 9.70 40.69 -17.08
N ASP A 639 9.21 41.62 -17.93
CA ASP A 639 8.98 43.02 -17.65
C ASP A 639 7.60 43.34 -17.03
N GLY A 640 6.81 42.28 -16.73
CA GLY A 640 5.46 42.37 -16.15
C GLY A 640 4.35 42.72 -17.14
N ARG A 641 4.64 42.84 -18.43
CA ARG A 641 3.60 43.02 -19.47
C ARG A 641 2.86 41.72 -19.74
N LEU A 642 1.58 41.85 -20.05
CA LEU A 642 0.77 40.76 -20.54
C LEU A 642 0.93 40.60 -22.06
N SER A 643 1.17 39.40 -22.50
CA SER A 643 1.18 39.00 -23.91
C SER A 643 0.34 37.74 -24.09
N VAL A 644 -0.16 37.50 -25.32
CA VAL A 644 -0.86 36.25 -25.64
C VAL A 644 0.15 35.12 -25.55
N GLY A 645 -0.15 34.13 -24.70
CA GLY A 645 0.67 32.94 -24.55
C GLY A 645 0.82 32.23 -25.91
N ALA A 646 2.04 31.86 -26.28
CA ALA A 646 2.26 31.02 -27.43
C ALA A 646 1.54 29.69 -27.18
N THR A 647 0.45 29.45 -27.93
CA THR A 647 -0.19 28.15 -27.98
C THR A 647 0.89 27.16 -28.45
N LYS A 648 1.44 26.39 -27.55
CA LYS A 648 2.23 25.24 -27.97
C LYS A 648 1.27 24.30 -28.69
N ALA A 649 1.43 24.23 -30.02
CA ALA A 649 0.79 23.26 -30.89
C ALA A 649 1.11 21.83 -30.48
#